data_767663cb4d8bb9384f2af09ce21d6e0a
#
_entry.id   767663cb4d8bb9384f2af09ce21d6e0a
#
_cell.length_a   1.000
_cell.length_b   1.000
_cell.length_c   1.000
_cell.angle_alpha   90.00
_cell.angle_beta   90.00
_cell.angle_gamma   90.00
#
_symmetry.space_group_name_H-M   'P 1'
#
loop_
_entity.id
_entity.type
_entity.pdbx_description
1 polymer ?
#
loop_
_entity_poly.entity_id
_entity_poly.type
_entity_poly.pdbx_seq_one_letter_code
_entity_poly.pdbx_strand_id
1 'polypeptide(L)'
;MSLLEINSVEYKYPQSSKKALDNVSLCVERGEYIAVLGSNGSGKSTMARLMAGFFKPDSGTVSLQKDVLPGIVFQQPKEQIVAGIVERDTAFGPQNLSMTKGEIELRTIECLSVVGLADRASSRTFELSLGQTQRLAFSGILALFPDLLILDEVTAMLDPASRNELVEFIDRWNKKGHTVIHVTHDEDEALHAKRIIVMESGRIVFDGLREEFMASPHVIESVFGKDEVLPEKKVSSSEESLCVKDLSFGYPERKIFSGLNLCLKKGTLTALTGPSGCGKSTLFECLAGLKTPQSGIISAVSRPVLALQESEAALFEPCAADDVAFGPINDGLSGKELLERVKESMQLAGIPYEEFGNRATFSLSGGEKRKLSLAGIIALDRDILIFDEPTAALDPLSRKNVLRTMKELASRGKTVLFSTHRFEEALYADESIAWQDLLGGTAASEGREPFGTKHQDSPESAGVNETAPEQKKLSVQMPLTNSKMIESIGKTAAAFMAPAKIPHSAVSVLPAALKFILFAAILCVSVLVYSPAAGICMLGVNILYAVLAKYPLKKAAGAFVKLFPWLLLFIVFGMFFYPTLPDDRIIFSWGIFTLSTGRLAMTGRTFLRAACALISAGTFLFTTSEREIMDGLTVLLKPLSVVKIPVRYFVLVTGIIFRFVPMLLDEFCGIIKTQLVRGAFGEARGLSKLKILVPLFVPLILQTFRKAHYLADALTARYFS
;
A
#
# COMPACT_ATOMS: atom_id res chain seq x y z
N MET A 1 -27.62 -30.48 7.56
CA MET A 1 -26.79 -30.63 8.79
C MET A 1 -26.03 -29.34 8.99
N SER A 2 -26.16 -28.76 10.16
CA SER A 2 -25.48 -27.52 10.52
C SER A 2 -23.97 -27.69 10.39
N LEU A 3 -23.32 -26.79 9.63
CA LEU A 3 -21.86 -26.72 9.45
C LEU A 3 -21.26 -25.80 10.52
N LEU A 4 -21.95 -24.68 10.81
CA LEU A 4 -21.55 -23.69 11.79
C LEU A 4 -22.78 -23.19 12.56
N GLU A 5 -22.68 -23.14 13.88
CA GLU A 5 -23.72 -22.58 14.76
C GLU A 5 -23.15 -21.50 15.65
N ILE A 6 -23.81 -20.36 15.66
CA ILE A 6 -23.56 -19.23 16.54
C ILE A 6 -24.79 -19.06 17.43
N ASN A 7 -24.64 -19.13 18.73
CA ASN A 7 -25.73 -19.04 19.69
C ASN A 7 -25.51 -17.91 20.68
N SER A 8 -26.33 -16.86 20.58
CA SER A 8 -26.38 -15.70 21.48
C SER A 8 -24.99 -15.09 21.77
N VAL A 9 -24.21 -14.92 20.71
CA VAL A 9 -22.82 -14.45 20.82
C VAL A 9 -22.77 -12.95 21.08
N GLU A 10 -21.98 -12.58 22.10
CA GLU A 10 -21.58 -11.22 22.35
C GLU A 10 -20.05 -11.10 22.27
N TYR A 11 -19.59 -9.98 21.74
CA TYR A 11 -18.17 -9.67 21.66
C TYR A 11 -17.89 -8.19 21.76
N LYS A 12 -16.89 -7.83 22.57
CA LYS A 12 -16.44 -6.46 22.78
C LYS A 12 -14.92 -6.38 22.67
N TYR A 13 -14.42 -5.45 21.89
CA TYR A 13 -12.96 -5.21 21.85
C TYR A 13 -12.46 -4.64 23.18
N PRO A 14 -11.26 -5.03 23.65
CA PRO A 14 -10.75 -4.65 24.99
C PRO A 14 -10.72 -3.15 25.28
N GLN A 15 -10.56 -2.32 24.22
CA GLN A 15 -10.47 -0.86 24.35
C GLN A 15 -11.76 -0.13 23.94
N SER A 16 -12.82 -0.84 23.58
CA SER A 16 -14.09 -0.26 23.17
C SER A 16 -15.08 -0.16 24.34
N SER A 17 -15.88 0.91 24.37
CA SER A 17 -17.04 1.00 25.25
C SER A 17 -18.27 0.27 24.70
N LYS A 18 -18.35 0.11 23.37
CA LYS A 18 -19.50 -0.51 22.67
C LYS A 18 -19.21 -1.96 22.33
N LYS A 19 -20.25 -2.82 22.38
CA LYS A 19 -20.18 -4.19 21.88
C LYS A 19 -20.05 -4.17 20.34
N ALA A 20 -19.19 -4.97 19.79
CA ALA A 20 -19.07 -5.19 18.36
C ALA A 20 -20.10 -6.22 17.85
N LEU A 21 -20.45 -7.19 18.68
CA LEU A 21 -21.58 -8.10 18.46
C LEU A 21 -22.41 -8.12 19.74
N ASP A 22 -23.74 -8.11 19.59
CA ASP A 22 -24.71 -8.07 20.67
C ASP A 22 -25.84 -9.07 20.42
N ASN A 23 -25.80 -10.20 21.10
CA ASN A 23 -26.76 -11.29 21.01
C ASN A 23 -26.98 -11.82 19.59
N VAL A 24 -25.91 -12.15 18.87
CA VAL A 24 -25.96 -12.68 17.50
C VAL A 24 -26.17 -14.19 17.55
N SER A 25 -27.18 -14.67 16.82
CA SER A 25 -27.43 -16.09 16.60
C SER A 25 -27.58 -16.37 15.10
N LEU A 26 -26.91 -17.41 14.62
CA LEU A 26 -26.89 -17.77 13.20
C LEU A 26 -26.59 -19.28 13.06
N CYS A 27 -27.31 -19.94 12.16
CA CYS A 27 -27.03 -21.31 11.75
C CYS A 27 -26.70 -21.32 10.25
N VAL A 28 -25.59 -21.97 9.87
CA VAL A 28 -25.13 -22.10 8.49
C VAL A 28 -25.12 -23.57 8.12
N GLU A 29 -25.78 -23.92 7.02
CA GLU A 29 -25.80 -25.26 6.50
C GLU A 29 -24.70 -25.50 5.46
N ARG A 30 -24.35 -26.77 5.25
CA ARG A 30 -23.35 -27.14 4.25
C ARG A 30 -23.82 -26.82 2.83
N GLY A 31 -22.98 -26.15 2.04
CA GLY A 31 -23.28 -25.77 0.67
C GLY A 31 -24.11 -24.49 0.53
N GLU A 32 -24.44 -23.79 1.63
CA GLU A 32 -25.07 -22.48 1.55
C GLU A 32 -24.13 -21.43 0.96
N TYR A 33 -24.71 -20.48 0.20
CA TYR A 33 -24.07 -19.22 -0.16
C TYR A 33 -24.86 -18.10 0.53
N ILE A 34 -24.20 -17.44 1.50
CA ILE A 34 -24.78 -16.40 2.33
C ILE A 34 -24.06 -15.09 2.05
N ALA A 35 -24.80 -14.03 1.74
CA ALA A 35 -24.28 -12.66 1.72
C ALA A 35 -24.55 -11.97 3.06
N VAL A 36 -23.54 -11.24 3.58
CA VAL A 36 -23.66 -10.46 4.81
C VAL A 36 -23.51 -8.99 4.46
N LEU A 37 -24.56 -8.21 4.63
CA LEU A 37 -24.67 -6.79 4.35
C LEU A 37 -24.70 -5.96 5.64
N GLY A 38 -24.51 -4.65 5.53
CA GLY A 38 -24.63 -3.68 6.61
C GLY A 38 -23.61 -2.55 6.50
N SER A 39 -23.82 -1.47 7.24
CA SER A 39 -22.93 -0.31 7.27
C SER A 39 -21.55 -0.62 7.87
N ASN A 40 -20.58 0.27 7.66
CA ASN A 40 -19.27 0.16 8.30
C ASN A 40 -19.42 0.24 9.83
N GLY A 41 -18.75 -0.67 10.55
CA GLY A 41 -18.87 -0.77 12.02
C GLY A 41 -20.09 -1.55 12.51
N SER A 42 -20.91 -2.15 11.63
CA SER A 42 -22.07 -2.98 12.03
C SER A 42 -21.71 -4.34 12.64
N GLY A 43 -20.42 -4.75 12.61
CA GLY A 43 -19.95 -5.99 13.22
C GLY A 43 -19.64 -7.12 12.23
N LYS A 44 -19.80 -6.93 10.90
CA LYS A 44 -19.61 -7.96 9.85
C LYS A 44 -18.24 -8.66 9.93
N SER A 45 -17.17 -7.88 9.88
CA SER A 45 -15.79 -8.41 9.92
C SER A 45 -15.47 -9.07 11.27
N THR A 46 -16.08 -8.59 12.37
CA THR A 46 -15.95 -9.22 13.70
C THR A 46 -16.63 -10.57 13.69
N MET A 47 -17.83 -10.67 13.13
CA MET A 47 -18.56 -11.93 12.96
C MET A 47 -17.77 -12.91 12.07
N ALA A 48 -17.23 -12.45 10.94
CA ALA A 48 -16.40 -13.25 10.03
C ALA A 48 -15.17 -13.84 10.76
N ARG A 49 -14.48 -13.05 11.58
CA ARG A 49 -13.33 -13.51 12.37
C ARG A 49 -13.69 -14.49 13.48
N LEU A 50 -14.85 -14.31 14.12
CA LEU A 50 -15.38 -15.28 15.11
C LEU A 50 -15.72 -16.62 14.45
N MET A 51 -16.37 -16.61 13.29
CA MET A 51 -16.67 -17.81 12.50
C MET A 51 -15.41 -18.56 12.08
N ALA A 52 -14.34 -17.82 11.74
CA ALA A 52 -13.04 -18.40 11.39
C ALA A 52 -12.19 -18.82 12.59
N GLY A 53 -12.68 -18.60 13.84
CA GLY A 53 -11.99 -19.00 15.06
C GLY A 53 -10.85 -18.07 15.53
N PHE A 54 -10.73 -16.84 14.97
CA PHE A 54 -9.72 -15.86 15.39
C PHE A 54 -10.01 -15.23 16.74
N PHE A 55 -11.30 -15.08 17.07
CA PHE A 55 -11.74 -14.51 18.34
C PHE A 55 -12.54 -15.52 19.12
N LYS A 56 -12.47 -15.41 20.45
CA LYS A 56 -13.38 -16.11 21.35
C LYS A 56 -14.48 -15.14 21.77
N PRO A 57 -15.75 -15.53 21.76
CA PRO A 57 -16.83 -14.67 22.23
C PRO A 57 -16.71 -14.40 23.73
N ASP A 58 -17.18 -13.24 24.19
CA ASP A 58 -17.27 -12.92 25.63
C ASP A 58 -18.42 -13.69 26.28
N SER A 59 -19.52 -13.89 25.54
CA SER A 59 -20.65 -14.75 25.93
C SER A 59 -21.23 -15.45 24.71
N GLY A 60 -22.00 -16.51 24.95
CA GLY A 60 -22.54 -17.37 23.88
C GLY A 60 -21.53 -18.41 23.39
N THR A 61 -21.85 -19.09 22.30
CA THR A 61 -21.03 -20.16 21.74
C THR A 61 -20.94 -20.08 20.22
N VAL A 62 -19.77 -20.39 19.69
CA VAL A 62 -19.53 -20.62 18.25
C VAL A 62 -19.05 -22.05 18.12
N SER A 63 -19.81 -22.87 17.40
CA SER A 63 -19.49 -24.28 17.18
C SER A 63 -19.40 -24.57 15.68
N LEU A 64 -18.25 -25.08 15.29
CA LEU A 64 -17.96 -25.54 13.93
C LEU A 64 -17.99 -27.08 13.95
N GLN A 65 -18.57 -27.71 12.93
CA GLN A 65 -18.59 -29.17 12.81
C GLN A 65 -17.15 -29.70 12.80
N LYS A 66 -16.91 -30.85 13.44
CA LYS A 66 -15.59 -31.49 13.44
C LYS A 66 -15.11 -31.74 12.00
N ASP A 67 -13.83 -31.58 11.79
CA ASP A 67 -13.14 -31.80 10.49
C ASP A 67 -13.47 -30.77 9.39
N VAL A 68 -14.21 -29.71 9.68
CA VAL A 68 -14.42 -28.58 8.77
C VAL A 68 -13.25 -27.64 8.82
N LEU A 69 -12.67 -27.34 7.66
CA LEU A 69 -11.58 -26.40 7.48
C LEU A 69 -12.14 -25.01 7.07
N PRO A 70 -12.17 -24.02 7.96
CA PRO A 70 -12.54 -22.66 7.58
C PRO A 70 -11.35 -21.93 6.90
N GLY A 71 -11.63 -21.24 5.80
CA GLY A 71 -10.71 -20.32 5.13
C GLY A 71 -11.28 -18.92 5.13
N ILE A 72 -10.49 -17.93 5.53
CA ILE A 72 -10.90 -16.52 5.51
C ILE A 72 -9.98 -15.70 4.62
N VAL A 73 -10.59 -14.86 3.78
CA VAL A 73 -9.89 -13.82 3.00
C VAL A 73 -10.26 -12.46 3.59
N PHE A 74 -9.25 -11.71 4.03
CA PHE A 74 -9.44 -10.42 4.68
C PHE A 74 -9.63 -9.27 3.69
N GLN A 75 -10.22 -8.19 4.16
CA GLN A 75 -10.47 -6.96 3.40
C GLN A 75 -9.20 -6.36 2.79
N GLN A 76 -8.08 -6.38 3.50
CA GLN A 76 -6.81 -5.82 3.02
C GLN A 76 -5.86 -6.92 2.53
N PRO A 77 -5.72 -7.11 1.21
CA PRO A 77 -4.94 -8.23 0.66
C PRO A 77 -3.46 -8.16 0.98
N LYS A 78 -2.88 -6.95 1.03
CA LYS A 78 -1.46 -6.76 1.35
C LYS A 78 -1.08 -7.32 2.72
N GLU A 79 -2.03 -7.34 3.66
CA GLU A 79 -1.82 -7.82 5.02
C GLU A 79 -1.86 -9.34 5.12
N GLN A 80 -2.52 -10.01 4.17
CA GLN A 80 -2.68 -11.47 4.15
C GLN A 80 -1.55 -12.21 3.43
N ILE A 81 -0.74 -11.52 2.62
CA ILE A 81 0.41 -12.14 1.95
C ILE A 81 1.51 -12.41 2.99
N VAL A 82 2.10 -13.58 2.97
CA VAL A 82 3.14 -14.02 3.93
C VAL A 82 4.51 -14.12 3.25
N ALA A 83 4.57 -14.67 2.03
CA ALA A 83 5.83 -14.87 1.34
C ALA A 83 6.16 -13.76 0.32
N GLY A 84 7.45 -13.60 0.02
CA GLY A 84 7.93 -12.60 -0.93
C GLY A 84 7.76 -12.99 -2.40
N ILE A 85 7.40 -14.25 -2.71
CA ILE A 85 7.22 -14.80 -4.06
C ILE A 85 5.84 -15.40 -4.19
N VAL A 86 5.17 -15.14 -5.33
CA VAL A 86 3.77 -15.52 -5.60
C VAL A 86 3.50 -17.00 -5.38
N GLU A 87 4.27 -17.89 -6.02
CA GLU A 87 4.10 -19.35 -5.86
C GLU A 87 4.31 -19.82 -4.42
N ARG A 88 5.25 -19.21 -3.70
CA ARG A 88 5.54 -19.56 -2.30
C ARG A 88 4.45 -19.11 -1.36
N ASP A 89 3.82 -17.98 -1.65
CA ASP A 89 2.70 -17.50 -0.86
C ASP A 89 1.48 -18.42 -0.99
N THR A 90 1.16 -18.83 -2.22
CA THR A 90 0.08 -19.80 -2.45
C THR A 90 0.37 -21.15 -1.83
N ALA A 91 1.62 -21.63 -1.92
CA ALA A 91 2.05 -22.91 -1.36
C ALA A 91 2.13 -22.93 0.19
N PHE A 92 2.18 -21.76 0.83
CA PHE A 92 2.48 -21.64 2.26
C PHE A 92 1.43 -22.35 3.15
N GLY A 93 0.15 -22.20 2.85
CA GLY A 93 -0.93 -22.87 3.59
C GLY A 93 -0.86 -24.42 3.47
N PRO A 94 -0.86 -24.99 2.25
CA PRO A 94 -0.70 -26.42 2.03
C PRO A 94 0.53 -27.03 2.71
N GLN A 95 1.66 -26.31 2.76
CA GLN A 95 2.85 -26.74 3.49
C GLN A 95 2.61 -26.89 5.00
N ASN A 96 1.75 -26.04 5.59
CA ASN A 96 1.41 -26.09 7.00
C ASN A 96 0.48 -27.27 7.34
N LEU A 97 -0.36 -27.67 6.38
CA LEU A 97 -1.23 -28.84 6.49
C LEU A 97 -0.48 -30.18 6.22
N SER A 98 0.85 -30.15 6.13
CA SER A 98 1.70 -31.33 5.95
C SER A 98 1.37 -32.17 4.69
N MET A 99 0.91 -31.51 3.63
CA MET A 99 0.65 -32.16 2.34
C MET A 99 1.94 -32.62 1.69
N THR A 100 1.85 -33.59 0.81
CA THR A 100 3.00 -34.09 0.03
C THR A 100 3.48 -33.01 -0.97
N LYS A 101 4.77 -33.06 -1.33
CA LYS A 101 5.35 -32.08 -2.25
C LYS A 101 4.60 -32.03 -3.59
N GLY A 102 4.20 -33.16 -4.14
CA GLY A 102 3.45 -33.21 -5.40
C GLY A 102 2.06 -32.59 -5.31
N GLU A 103 1.34 -32.83 -4.19
CA GLU A 103 0.05 -32.18 -3.95
C GLU A 103 0.17 -30.66 -3.81
N ILE A 104 1.22 -30.18 -3.12
CA ILE A 104 1.47 -28.76 -2.96
C ILE A 104 1.73 -28.10 -4.32
N GLU A 105 2.58 -28.68 -5.15
CA GLU A 105 2.91 -28.18 -6.49
C GLU A 105 1.65 -28.14 -7.37
N LEU A 106 0.86 -29.20 -7.41
CA LEU A 106 -0.36 -29.30 -8.20
C LEU A 106 -1.37 -28.22 -7.77
N ARG A 107 -1.69 -28.14 -6.47
CA ARG A 107 -2.63 -27.17 -5.93
C ARG A 107 -2.19 -25.71 -6.17
N THR A 108 -0.89 -25.45 -6.03
CA THR A 108 -0.33 -24.11 -6.27
C THR A 108 -0.54 -23.69 -7.72
N ILE A 109 -0.24 -24.57 -8.68
CA ILE A 109 -0.42 -24.29 -10.12
C ILE A 109 -1.91 -24.11 -10.43
N GLU A 110 -2.77 -25.00 -9.95
CA GLU A 110 -4.23 -24.90 -10.17
C GLU A 110 -4.80 -23.59 -9.62
N CYS A 111 -4.49 -23.25 -8.36
CA CYS A 111 -5.01 -22.04 -7.74
C CYS A 111 -4.49 -20.77 -8.41
N LEU A 112 -3.21 -20.70 -8.80
CA LEU A 112 -2.67 -19.56 -9.53
C LEU A 112 -3.28 -19.44 -10.93
N SER A 113 -3.56 -20.56 -11.60
CA SER A 113 -4.22 -20.55 -12.90
C SER A 113 -5.66 -20.05 -12.80
N VAL A 114 -6.38 -20.48 -11.78
CA VAL A 114 -7.78 -20.06 -11.51
C VAL A 114 -7.88 -18.54 -11.31
N VAL A 115 -6.92 -17.93 -10.60
CA VAL A 115 -6.92 -16.48 -10.34
C VAL A 115 -6.15 -15.68 -11.39
N GLY A 116 -5.69 -16.31 -12.49
CA GLY A 116 -4.98 -15.64 -13.59
C GLY A 116 -3.63 -15.07 -13.19
N LEU A 117 -2.87 -15.78 -12.33
CA LEU A 117 -1.53 -15.40 -11.88
C LEU A 117 -0.46 -16.45 -12.21
N ALA A 118 -0.76 -17.45 -13.05
CA ALA A 118 0.17 -18.52 -13.40
C ALA A 118 1.46 -18.00 -14.07
N ASP A 119 1.34 -17.00 -14.94
CA ASP A 119 2.45 -16.31 -15.60
C ASP A 119 3.34 -15.49 -14.66
N ARG A 120 2.84 -15.20 -13.47
CA ARG A 120 3.49 -14.43 -12.41
C ARG A 120 3.98 -15.26 -11.24
N ALA A 121 3.94 -16.58 -11.32
CA ALA A 121 4.30 -17.50 -10.22
C ALA A 121 5.66 -17.19 -9.58
N SER A 122 6.68 -16.86 -10.38
CA SER A 122 8.03 -16.51 -9.92
C SER A 122 8.24 -15.03 -9.60
N SER A 123 7.23 -14.18 -9.83
CA SER A 123 7.30 -12.74 -9.52
C SER A 123 7.32 -12.49 -8.03
N ARG A 124 7.87 -11.33 -7.65
CA ARG A 124 7.80 -10.85 -6.25
C ARG A 124 6.42 -10.31 -5.94
N THR A 125 5.94 -10.56 -4.73
CA THR A 125 4.59 -10.17 -4.31
C THR A 125 4.38 -8.66 -4.27
N PHE A 126 5.42 -7.87 -4.03
CA PHE A 126 5.33 -6.40 -4.04
C PHE A 126 5.33 -5.77 -5.45
N GLU A 127 5.64 -6.54 -6.50
CA GLU A 127 5.55 -6.09 -7.91
C GLU A 127 4.12 -6.19 -8.46
N LEU A 128 3.22 -6.81 -7.70
CA LEU A 128 1.83 -7.00 -8.08
C LEU A 128 1.02 -5.71 -7.91
N SER A 129 0.10 -5.45 -8.84
CA SER A 129 -0.94 -4.43 -8.63
C SER A 129 -1.85 -4.82 -7.46
N LEU A 130 -2.63 -3.88 -6.93
CA LEU A 130 -3.53 -4.14 -5.81
C LEU A 130 -4.53 -5.26 -6.14
N GLY A 131 -5.13 -5.24 -7.34
CA GLY A 131 -6.02 -6.31 -7.79
C GLY A 131 -5.32 -7.67 -7.96
N GLN A 132 -4.06 -7.70 -8.42
CA GLN A 132 -3.26 -8.92 -8.47
C GLN A 132 -2.92 -9.43 -7.07
N THR A 133 -2.65 -8.53 -6.13
CA THR A 133 -2.40 -8.88 -4.72
C THR A 133 -3.65 -9.48 -4.08
N GLN A 134 -4.85 -8.95 -4.39
CA GLN A 134 -6.13 -9.52 -3.95
C GLN A 134 -6.31 -10.95 -4.47
N ARG A 135 -6.08 -11.15 -5.75
CA ARG A 135 -6.14 -12.48 -6.38
C ARG A 135 -5.13 -13.46 -5.78
N LEU A 136 -3.94 -12.97 -5.41
CA LEU A 136 -2.94 -13.80 -4.72
C LEU A 136 -3.39 -14.18 -3.30
N ALA A 137 -3.89 -13.24 -2.50
CA ALA A 137 -4.42 -13.53 -1.17
C ALA A 137 -5.53 -14.60 -1.23
N PHE A 138 -6.41 -14.46 -2.22
CA PHE A 138 -7.48 -15.41 -2.48
C PHE A 138 -6.92 -16.79 -2.88
N SER A 139 -5.95 -16.88 -3.81
CA SER A 139 -5.34 -18.14 -4.23
C SER A 139 -4.72 -18.90 -3.07
N GLY A 140 -4.10 -18.19 -2.14
CA GLY A 140 -3.47 -18.80 -0.98
C GLY A 140 -4.45 -19.41 0.02
N ILE A 141 -5.68 -18.92 0.09
CA ILE A 141 -6.74 -19.53 0.90
C ILE A 141 -7.41 -20.69 0.11
N LEU A 142 -7.64 -20.51 -1.18
CA LEU A 142 -8.16 -21.60 -2.02
C LEU A 142 -7.27 -22.84 -2.03
N ALA A 143 -5.96 -22.65 -1.95
CA ALA A 143 -4.99 -23.75 -1.91
C ALA A 143 -5.15 -24.65 -0.67
N LEU A 144 -5.77 -24.16 0.40
CA LEU A 144 -6.17 -24.93 1.59
C LEU A 144 -7.35 -25.87 1.30
N PHE A 145 -8.14 -25.59 0.26
CA PHE A 145 -9.37 -26.29 -0.08
C PHE A 145 -10.42 -26.23 1.05
N PRO A 146 -10.83 -25.03 1.48
CA PRO A 146 -11.69 -24.88 2.64
C PRO A 146 -13.10 -25.40 2.40
N ASP A 147 -13.69 -26.07 3.41
CA ASP A 147 -15.11 -26.45 3.40
C ASP A 147 -16.03 -25.24 3.59
N LEU A 148 -15.56 -24.26 4.39
CA LEU A 148 -16.20 -22.98 4.65
C LEU A 148 -15.27 -21.86 4.19
N LEU A 149 -15.67 -21.13 3.16
CA LEU A 149 -14.94 -19.98 2.63
C LEU A 149 -15.64 -18.70 3.11
N ILE A 150 -14.91 -17.91 3.89
CA ILE A 150 -15.36 -16.62 4.40
C ILE A 150 -14.61 -15.52 3.67
N LEU A 151 -15.35 -14.59 3.05
CA LEU A 151 -14.82 -13.50 2.24
C LEU A 151 -15.21 -12.17 2.89
N ASP A 152 -14.24 -11.40 3.37
CA ASP A 152 -14.47 -10.11 4.03
C ASP A 152 -14.13 -8.98 3.06
N GLU A 153 -15.15 -8.47 2.33
CA GLU A 153 -15.08 -7.36 1.39
C GLU A 153 -13.98 -7.49 0.31
N VAL A 154 -13.78 -8.71 -0.19
CA VAL A 154 -12.66 -9.04 -1.09
C VAL A 154 -12.72 -8.37 -2.47
N THR A 155 -13.85 -7.82 -2.85
CA THR A 155 -14.11 -7.19 -4.16
C THR A 155 -14.00 -5.67 -4.14
N ALA A 156 -13.94 -5.07 -2.94
CA ALA A 156 -14.03 -3.62 -2.74
C ALA A 156 -12.97 -2.78 -3.47
N MET A 157 -11.80 -3.39 -3.78
CA MET A 157 -10.66 -2.72 -4.42
C MET A 157 -10.39 -3.22 -5.85
N LEU A 158 -11.31 -4.00 -6.41
CA LEU A 158 -11.20 -4.54 -7.77
C LEU A 158 -11.91 -3.64 -8.78
N ASP A 159 -11.36 -3.57 -9.98
CA ASP A 159 -12.06 -3.01 -11.13
C ASP A 159 -13.26 -3.91 -11.52
N PRO A 160 -14.26 -3.37 -12.25
CA PRO A 160 -15.49 -4.11 -12.53
C PRO A 160 -15.28 -5.46 -13.24
N ALA A 161 -14.28 -5.55 -14.13
CA ALA A 161 -14.01 -6.80 -14.86
C ALA A 161 -13.42 -7.86 -13.91
N SER A 162 -12.41 -7.50 -13.13
CA SER A 162 -11.81 -8.39 -12.13
C SER A 162 -12.79 -8.80 -11.03
N ARG A 163 -13.72 -7.90 -10.66
CA ARG A 163 -14.80 -8.18 -9.72
C ARG A 163 -15.72 -9.26 -10.25
N ASN A 164 -16.24 -9.10 -11.46
CA ASN A 164 -17.15 -10.06 -12.07
C ASN A 164 -16.49 -11.44 -12.20
N GLU A 165 -15.24 -11.52 -12.64
CA GLU A 165 -14.48 -12.77 -12.71
C GLU A 165 -14.40 -13.49 -11.35
N LEU A 166 -14.16 -12.72 -10.27
CA LEU A 166 -14.06 -13.28 -8.93
C LEU A 166 -15.42 -13.76 -8.42
N VAL A 167 -16.50 -12.99 -8.61
CA VAL A 167 -17.86 -13.38 -8.21
C VAL A 167 -18.31 -14.62 -8.97
N GLU A 168 -18.08 -14.71 -10.27
CA GLU A 168 -18.36 -15.93 -11.05
C GLU A 168 -17.56 -17.14 -10.56
N PHE A 169 -16.33 -16.93 -10.11
CA PHE A 169 -15.55 -18.01 -9.52
C PHE A 169 -16.18 -18.48 -8.21
N ILE A 170 -16.58 -17.55 -7.32
CA ILE A 170 -17.24 -17.86 -6.04
C ILE A 170 -18.51 -18.67 -6.29
N ASP A 171 -19.32 -18.27 -7.27
CA ASP A 171 -20.51 -19.03 -7.66
C ASP A 171 -20.18 -20.46 -8.10
N ARG A 172 -19.17 -20.63 -8.94
CA ARG A 172 -18.72 -21.96 -9.39
C ARG A 172 -18.18 -22.80 -8.23
N TRP A 173 -17.52 -22.17 -7.25
CA TRP A 173 -17.02 -22.82 -6.05
C TRP A 173 -18.16 -23.32 -5.16
N ASN A 174 -19.17 -22.49 -4.93
CA ASN A 174 -20.36 -22.89 -4.18
C ASN A 174 -21.14 -24.00 -4.89
N LYS A 175 -21.33 -23.94 -6.22
CA LYS A 175 -22.00 -24.98 -7.02
C LYS A 175 -21.31 -26.35 -6.92
N LYS A 176 -20.04 -26.41 -6.54
CA LYS A 176 -19.31 -27.65 -6.23
C LYS A 176 -19.59 -28.20 -4.82
N GLY A 177 -20.46 -27.55 -4.05
CA GLY A 177 -20.88 -27.98 -2.72
C GLY A 177 -20.13 -27.34 -1.55
N HIS A 178 -19.22 -26.37 -1.80
CA HIS A 178 -18.53 -25.62 -0.75
C HIS A 178 -19.44 -24.55 -0.17
N THR A 179 -19.35 -24.31 1.13
CA THR A 179 -20.10 -23.25 1.83
C THR A 179 -19.37 -21.93 1.69
N VAL A 180 -20.12 -20.86 1.39
CA VAL A 180 -19.56 -19.51 1.21
C VAL A 180 -20.31 -18.51 2.08
N ILE A 181 -19.55 -17.69 2.82
CA ILE A 181 -20.04 -16.50 3.51
C ILE A 181 -19.32 -15.30 2.90
N HIS A 182 -20.08 -14.43 2.22
CA HIS A 182 -19.56 -13.28 1.50
C HIS A 182 -20.03 -12.00 2.16
N VAL A 183 -19.13 -11.34 2.90
CA VAL A 183 -19.35 -10.00 3.42
C VAL A 183 -19.11 -9.00 2.30
N THR A 184 -20.10 -8.22 1.95
CA THR A 184 -20.02 -7.21 0.89
C THR A 184 -20.90 -6.00 1.22
N HIS A 185 -20.68 -4.89 0.53
CA HIS A 185 -21.60 -3.74 0.52
C HIS A 185 -22.13 -3.44 -0.89
N ASP A 186 -21.92 -4.34 -1.81
CA ASP A 186 -22.39 -4.23 -3.18
C ASP A 186 -23.67 -5.05 -3.33
N GLU A 187 -24.72 -4.41 -3.87
CA GLU A 187 -26.04 -5.04 -4.03
C GLU A 187 -25.98 -6.17 -5.05
N ASP A 188 -25.33 -5.92 -6.18
CA ASP A 188 -25.22 -6.91 -7.26
C ASP A 188 -24.51 -8.18 -6.78
N GLU A 189 -23.43 -8.02 -5.99
CA GLU A 189 -22.71 -9.14 -5.39
C GLU A 189 -23.57 -9.93 -4.40
N ALA A 190 -24.35 -9.22 -3.57
CA ALA A 190 -25.20 -9.85 -2.57
C ALA A 190 -26.31 -10.69 -3.22
N LEU A 191 -26.80 -10.26 -4.39
CA LEU A 191 -27.84 -10.96 -5.14
C LEU A 191 -27.40 -12.29 -5.76
N HIS A 192 -26.08 -12.59 -5.79
CA HIS A 192 -25.59 -13.93 -6.15
C HIS A 192 -25.86 -14.96 -5.04
N ALA A 193 -25.96 -14.53 -3.79
CA ALA A 193 -26.26 -15.40 -2.67
C ALA A 193 -27.74 -15.78 -2.63
N LYS A 194 -28.05 -16.98 -2.11
CA LYS A 194 -29.43 -17.42 -1.91
C LYS A 194 -30.06 -16.88 -0.64
N ARG A 195 -29.24 -16.62 0.39
CA ARG A 195 -29.63 -16.10 1.70
C ARG A 195 -28.87 -14.84 2.00
N ILE A 196 -29.56 -13.84 2.49
CA ILE A 196 -29.00 -12.52 2.79
C ILE A 196 -29.20 -12.24 4.28
N ILE A 197 -28.13 -11.80 4.92
CA ILE A 197 -28.13 -11.36 6.32
C ILE A 197 -27.78 -9.89 6.32
N VAL A 198 -28.55 -9.08 7.06
CA VAL A 198 -28.22 -7.66 7.28
C VAL A 198 -27.88 -7.43 8.74
N MET A 199 -26.74 -6.80 8.97
CA MET A 199 -26.26 -6.43 10.30
C MET A 199 -26.31 -4.92 10.53
N GLU A 200 -26.81 -4.54 11.69
CA GLU A 200 -26.81 -3.16 12.17
C GLU A 200 -26.43 -3.11 13.65
N SER A 201 -25.48 -2.23 13.99
CA SER A 201 -25.05 -2.00 15.40
C SER A 201 -24.75 -3.28 16.20
N GLY A 202 -24.10 -4.26 15.56
CA GLY A 202 -23.71 -5.52 16.19
C GLY A 202 -24.81 -6.59 16.25
N ARG A 203 -25.96 -6.35 15.64
CA ARG A 203 -27.11 -7.29 15.65
C ARG A 203 -27.51 -7.68 14.24
N ILE A 204 -28.10 -8.87 14.08
CA ILE A 204 -28.77 -9.26 12.85
C ILE A 204 -30.18 -8.64 12.86
N VAL A 205 -30.47 -7.79 11.86
CA VAL A 205 -31.76 -7.14 11.71
C VAL A 205 -32.62 -7.79 10.61
N PHE A 206 -31.98 -8.52 9.71
CA PHE A 206 -32.65 -9.32 8.68
C PHE A 206 -31.84 -10.61 8.44
N ASP A 207 -32.56 -11.72 8.27
CA ASP A 207 -32.03 -13.03 7.87
C ASP A 207 -33.12 -13.75 7.09
N GLY A 208 -32.93 -13.85 5.77
CA GLY A 208 -33.95 -14.43 4.89
C GLY A 208 -33.43 -14.74 3.50
N LEU A 209 -34.31 -15.26 2.65
CA LEU A 209 -34.00 -15.55 1.26
C LEU A 209 -33.82 -14.24 0.46
N ARG A 210 -33.09 -14.33 -0.64
CA ARG A 210 -32.88 -13.21 -1.57
C ARG A 210 -34.18 -12.56 -2.01
N GLU A 211 -35.18 -13.38 -2.30
CA GLU A 211 -36.53 -12.93 -2.76
C GLU A 211 -37.23 -12.11 -1.65
N GLU A 212 -37.07 -12.50 -0.38
CA GLU A 212 -37.63 -11.79 0.77
C GLU A 212 -36.92 -10.47 1.00
N PHE A 213 -35.59 -10.43 0.81
CA PHE A 213 -34.80 -9.21 0.85
C PHE A 213 -35.26 -8.21 -0.21
N MET A 214 -35.39 -8.64 -1.46
CA MET A 214 -35.88 -7.82 -2.58
C MET A 214 -37.29 -7.29 -2.35
N ALA A 215 -38.14 -8.03 -1.63
CA ALA A 215 -39.49 -7.62 -1.26
C ALA A 215 -39.54 -6.66 -0.04
N SER A 216 -38.38 -6.31 0.55
CA SER A 216 -38.29 -5.50 1.78
C SER A 216 -37.59 -4.16 1.54
N PRO A 217 -38.24 -3.14 0.92
CA PRO A 217 -37.63 -1.86 0.57
C PRO A 217 -36.98 -1.12 1.76
N HIS A 218 -37.59 -1.21 2.94
CA HIS A 218 -37.06 -0.56 4.14
C HIS A 218 -35.71 -1.15 4.60
N VAL A 219 -35.49 -2.46 4.37
CA VAL A 219 -34.21 -3.12 4.67
C VAL A 219 -33.15 -2.69 3.65
N ILE A 220 -33.52 -2.65 2.36
CA ILE A 220 -32.65 -2.16 1.27
C ILE A 220 -32.26 -0.70 1.53
N GLU A 221 -33.23 0.16 1.86
CA GLU A 221 -32.97 1.56 2.19
C GLU A 221 -32.04 1.73 3.43
N SER A 222 -32.12 0.85 4.42
CA SER A 222 -31.23 0.92 5.60
C SER A 222 -29.76 0.63 5.27
N VAL A 223 -29.51 -0.22 4.26
CA VAL A 223 -28.17 -0.62 3.83
C VAL A 223 -27.62 0.32 2.76
N PHE A 224 -28.39 0.58 1.70
CA PHE A 224 -27.94 1.31 0.51
C PHE A 224 -28.38 2.78 0.49
N GLY A 225 -29.25 3.18 1.41
CA GLY A 225 -29.86 4.51 1.47
C GLY A 225 -30.97 4.67 0.44
N LYS A 226 -31.76 5.73 0.62
CA LYS A 226 -32.80 6.08 -0.36
C LYS A 226 -32.18 6.42 -1.70
N ASP A 227 -32.92 6.10 -2.77
CA ASP A 227 -32.60 6.61 -4.09
C ASP A 227 -32.74 8.13 -4.07
N GLU A 228 -31.64 8.81 -4.33
CA GLU A 228 -31.60 10.27 -4.34
C GLU A 228 -31.78 10.78 -5.76
N VAL A 229 -32.52 11.86 -5.87
CA VAL A 229 -32.48 12.68 -7.08
C VAL A 229 -31.05 13.20 -7.22
N LEU A 230 -30.40 12.88 -8.33
CA LEU A 230 -29.05 13.37 -8.63
C LEU A 230 -29.04 14.89 -8.53
N PRO A 231 -28.01 15.48 -7.90
CA PRO A 231 -27.91 16.93 -7.78
C PRO A 231 -27.89 17.56 -9.19
N GLU A 232 -28.61 18.68 -9.34
CA GLU A 232 -28.61 19.41 -10.63
C GLU A 232 -27.17 19.77 -11.02
N LYS A 233 -26.85 19.53 -12.31
CA LYS A 233 -25.56 19.89 -12.86
C LYS A 233 -25.47 21.41 -12.94
N LYS A 234 -24.47 21.99 -12.28
CA LYS A 234 -24.20 23.43 -12.42
C LYS A 234 -23.71 23.73 -13.84
N VAL A 235 -24.20 24.84 -14.39
CA VAL A 235 -23.60 25.41 -15.58
C VAL A 235 -22.18 25.88 -15.19
N SER A 236 -21.16 25.29 -15.81
CA SER A 236 -19.77 25.59 -15.50
C SER A 236 -19.45 27.05 -15.77
N SER A 237 -18.67 27.69 -14.88
CA SER A 237 -18.12 29.01 -15.12
C SER A 237 -17.19 28.95 -16.34
N SER A 238 -17.04 30.05 -17.05
CA SER A 238 -16.06 30.13 -18.16
C SER A 238 -14.61 30.30 -17.69
N GLU A 239 -14.39 30.45 -16.36
CA GLU A 239 -13.08 30.70 -15.77
C GLU A 239 -12.34 29.39 -15.52
N GLU A 240 -11.15 29.25 -16.16
CA GLU A 240 -10.27 28.10 -15.97
C GLU A 240 -9.50 28.22 -14.66
N SER A 241 -9.52 27.16 -13.85
CA SER A 241 -8.82 27.09 -12.56
C SER A 241 -7.50 26.34 -12.63
N LEU A 242 -7.46 25.25 -13.42
CA LEU A 242 -6.26 24.46 -13.66
C LEU A 242 -6.24 24.01 -15.12
N CYS A 243 -5.13 24.25 -15.82
CA CYS A 243 -4.93 23.77 -17.20
C CYS A 243 -3.59 23.07 -17.34
N VAL A 244 -3.63 21.97 -18.06
CA VAL A 244 -2.49 21.12 -18.39
C VAL A 244 -2.37 21.04 -19.91
N LYS A 245 -1.16 21.25 -20.45
CA LYS A 245 -0.89 21.17 -21.89
C LYS A 245 0.31 20.26 -22.15
N ASP A 246 0.12 19.30 -23.04
CA ASP A 246 1.13 18.36 -23.55
C ASP A 246 1.94 17.64 -22.44
N LEU A 247 1.28 17.31 -21.33
CA LEU A 247 1.93 16.70 -20.18
C LEU A 247 2.35 15.27 -20.48
N SER A 248 3.63 14.95 -20.20
CA SER A 248 4.15 13.60 -20.35
C SER A 248 4.91 13.17 -19.10
N PHE A 249 4.69 11.91 -18.70
CA PHE A 249 5.38 11.30 -17.58
C PHE A 249 5.64 9.81 -17.84
N GLY A 250 6.79 9.34 -17.37
CA GLY A 250 7.17 7.93 -17.40
C GLY A 250 8.23 7.61 -16.34
N TYR A 251 8.24 6.38 -15.90
CA TYR A 251 9.34 5.80 -15.14
C TYR A 251 10.45 5.34 -16.10
N PRO A 252 11.69 5.10 -15.64
CA PRO A 252 12.82 4.74 -16.51
C PRO A 252 12.54 3.56 -17.46
N GLU A 253 11.68 2.64 -17.05
CA GLU A 253 11.36 1.41 -17.79
C GLU A 253 9.98 1.42 -18.46
N ARG A 254 9.11 2.43 -18.16
CA ARG A 254 7.73 2.47 -18.64
C ARG A 254 7.19 3.88 -18.77
N LYS A 255 6.76 4.24 -19.97
CA LYS A 255 5.98 5.46 -20.23
C LYS A 255 4.56 5.26 -19.68
N ILE A 256 4.05 6.24 -18.94
CA ILE A 256 2.72 6.19 -18.32
C ILE A 256 1.71 6.93 -19.17
N PHE A 257 1.99 8.20 -19.51
CA PHE A 257 1.17 8.99 -20.41
C PHE A 257 2.03 10.01 -21.19
N SER A 258 1.50 10.48 -22.31
CA SER A 258 2.19 11.40 -23.21
C SER A 258 1.21 12.34 -23.89
N GLY A 259 1.55 13.63 -23.92
CA GLY A 259 0.75 14.64 -24.61
C GLY A 259 -0.63 14.87 -24.00
N LEU A 260 -0.76 14.66 -22.67
CA LEU A 260 -2.04 14.76 -21.96
C LEU A 260 -2.46 16.22 -21.84
N ASN A 261 -3.72 16.51 -22.17
CA ASN A 261 -4.33 17.82 -22.05
C ASN A 261 -5.56 17.74 -21.13
N LEU A 262 -5.67 18.68 -20.19
CA LEU A 262 -6.78 18.75 -19.23
C LEU A 262 -7.00 20.19 -18.80
N CYS A 263 -8.25 20.69 -18.83
CA CYS A 263 -8.62 21.96 -18.24
C CYS A 263 -9.79 21.77 -17.28
N LEU A 264 -9.68 22.34 -16.06
CA LEU A 264 -10.71 22.33 -15.04
C LEU A 264 -11.27 23.72 -14.84
N LYS A 265 -12.58 23.82 -14.72
CA LYS A 265 -13.29 25.08 -14.52
C LYS A 265 -13.50 25.35 -13.02
N LYS A 266 -13.48 26.65 -12.67
CA LYS A 266 -13.68 27.07 -11.28
C LYS A 266 -15.07 26.72 -10.77
N GLY A 267 -15.16 26.24 -9.53
CA GLY A 267 -16.43 25.93 -8.89
C GLY A 267 -17.14 24.71 -9.45
N THR A 268 -16.42 23.81 -10.13
CA THR A 268 -16.97 22.57 -10.69
C THR A 268 -16.45 21.34 -9.97
N LEU A 269 -17.28 20.32 -9.91
CA LEU A 269 -16.92 18.97 -9.51
C LEU A 269 -16.68 18.16 -10.79
N THR A 270 -15.44 17.75 -11.03
CA THR A 270 -15.04 16.98 -12.21
C THR A 270 -14.64 15.56 -11.82
N ALA A 271 -15.23 14.55 -12.46
CA ALA A 271 -14.86 13.15 -12.31
C ALA A 271 -13.88 12.71 -13.40
N LEU A 272 -12.77 12.10 -13.03
CA LEU A 272 -11.84 11.43 -13.94
C LEU A 272 -12.07 9.92 -13.87
N THR A 273 -12.63 9.36 -14.94
CA THR A 273 -12.94 7.93 -15.03
C THR A 273 -11.88 7.17 -15.84
N GLY A 274 -11.64 5.92 -15.50
CA GLY A 274 -10.72 5.04 -16.24
C GLY A 274 -10.31 3.81 -15.46
N PRO A 275 -9.76 2.78 -16.13
CA PRO A 275 -9.38 1.52 -15.50
C PRO A 275 -8.28 1.71 -14.45
N SER A 276 -8.17 0.76 -13.51
CA SER A 276 -7.09 0.73 -12.52
C SER A 276 -5.73 0.60 -13.21
N GLY A 277 -4.73 1.35 -12.73
CA GLY A 277 -3.37 1.32 -13.27
C GLY A 277 -3.15 2.07 -14.59
N CYS A 278 -4.13 2.81 -15.12
CA CYS A 278 -3.97 3.63 -16.33
C CYS A 278 -3.10 4.87 -16.13
N GLY A 279 -2.92 5.33 -14.88
CA GLY A 279 -2.05 6.48 -14.57
C GLY A 279 -2.75 7.66 -13.87
N LYS A 280 -4.02 7.55 -13.43
CA LYS A 280 -4.78 8.62 -12.74
C LYS A 280 -4.04 9.17 -11.52
N SER A 281 -3.63 8.29 -10.59
CA SER A 281 -2.87 8.68 -9.40
C SER A 281 -1.55 9.36 -9.74
N THR A 282 -0.86 8.90 -10.80
CA THR A 282 0.39 9.51 -11.27
C THR A 282 0.15 10.92 -11.82
N LEU A 283 -0.94 11.12 -12.57
CA LEU A 283 -1.35 12.45 -13.03
C LEU A 283 -1.63 13.36 -11.82
N PHE A 284 -2.40 12.90 -10.84
CA PHE A 284 -2.72 13.67 -9.64
C PHE A 284 -1.47 14.06 -8.83
N GLU A 285 -0.51 13.15 -8.70
CA GLU A 285 0.78 13.46 -8.08
C GLU A 285 1.59 14.52 -8.87
N CYS A 286 1.49 14.52 -10.21
CA CYS A 286 2.10 15.57 -11.04
C CYS A 286 1.37 16.93 -10.84
N LEU A 287 0.03 16.93 -10.82
CA LEU A 287 -0.76 18.15 -10.58
C LEU A 287 -0.50 18.76 -9.19
N ALA A 288 -0.33 17.93 -8.18
CA ALA A 288 -0.01 18.37 -6.81
C ALA A 288 1.47 18.76 -6.63
N GLY A 289 2.32 18.60 -7.66
CA GLY A 289 3.75 18.88 -7.61
C GLY A 289 4.58 17.88 -6.79
N LEU A 290 4.04 16.69 -6.53
CA LEU A 290 4.74 15.59 -5.87
C LEU A 290 5.67 14.84 -6.82
N LYS A 291 5.37 14.88 -8.13
CA LYS A 291 6.21 14.34 -9.21
C LYS A 291 6.46 15.41 -10.25
N THR A 292 7.67 15.40 -10.82
CA THR A 292 8.05 16.31 -11.89
C THR A 292 7.78 15.65 -13.23
N PRO A 293 6.90 16.22 -14.10
CA PRO A 293 6.67 15.70 -15.43
C PRO A 293 7.93 15.80 -16.30
N GLN A 294 8.04 14.96 -17.32
CA GLN A 294 9.15 14.95 -18.28
C GLN A 294 9.02 16.11 -19.28
N SER A 295 7.79 16.44 -19.67
CA SER A 295 7.47 17.57 -20.55
C SER A 295 6.04 18.04 -20.30
N GLY A 296 5.70 19.21 -20.83
CA GLY A 296 4.40 19.85 -20.71
C GLY A 296 4.35 20.97 -19.68
N ILE A 297 3.21 21.64 -19.60
CA ILE A 297 2.99 22.80 -18.73
C ILE A 297 1.75 22.57 -17.90
N ILE A 298 1.86 22.84 -16.59
CA ILE A 298 0.75 22.87 -15.66
C ILE A 298 0.56 24.32 -15.20
N SER A 299 -0.60 24.90 -15.47
CA SER A 299 -0.98 26.24 -15.05
C SER A 299 -2.16 26.13 -14.08
N ALA A 300 -2.06 26.75 -12.91
CA ALA A 300 -3.11 26.71 -11.89
C ALA A 300 -3.21 28.08 -11.19
N VAL A 301 -4.42 28.46 -10.74
CA VAL A 301 -4.66 29.70 -9.99
C VAL A 301 -4.04 29.66 -8.59
N SER A 302 -3.97 28.48 -8.01
CA SER A 302 -3.35 28.22 -6.70
C SER A 302 -2.77 26.80 -6.70
N ARG A 303 -1.95 26.48 -5.71
CA ARG A 303 -1.37 25.13 -5.57
C ARG A 303 -2.47 24.11 -5.25
N PRO A 304 -2.67 23.08 -6.08
CA PRO A 304 -3.62 22.01 -5.80
C PRO A 304 -3.24 21.20 -4.56
N VAL A 305 -4.22 20.74 -3.82
CA VAL A 305 -4.05 19.81 -2.69
C VAL A 305 -4.55 18.44 -3.11
N LEU A 306 -3.78 17.40 -2.83
CA LEU A 306 -4.11 16.01 -3.16
C LEU A 306 -4.42 15.21 -1.91
N ALA A 307 -5.62 14.66 -1.84
CA ALA A 307 -5.96 13.56 -0.94
C ALA A 307 -5.58 12.24 -1.63
N LEU A 308 -4.62 11.53 -1.07
CA LEU A 308 -4.15 10.24 -1.59
C LEU A 308 -5.18 9.14 -1.32
N GLN A 309 -5.15 8.06 -2.10
CA GLN A 309 -6.05 6.92 -1.98
C GLN A 309 -6.06 6.29 -0.57
N GLU A 310 -4.88 6.10 0.04
CA GLU A 310 -4.73 5.63 1.44
C GLU A 310 -4.56 6.82 2.40
N SER A 311 -5.46 7.80 2.34
CA SER A 311 -5.36 9.04 3.12
C SER A 311 -5.40 8.83 4.64
N GLU A 312 -5.94 7.70 5.11
CA GLU A 312 -5.96 7.32 6.53
C GLU A 312 -4.55 7.03 7.09
N ALA A 313 -3.65 6.58 6.23
CA ALA A 313 -2.25 6.35 6.59
C ALA A 313 -1.51 7.66 6.94
N ALA A 314 -2.10 8.79 6.58
CA ALA A 314 -1.55 10.12 6.85
C ALA A 314 -1.88 10.67 8.23
N LEU A 315 -2.79 10.02 8.96
CA LEU A 315 -3.19 10.44 10.31
C LEU A 315 -2.07 10.09 11.29
N PHE A 316 -1.60 11.07 12.06
CA PHE A 316 -0.46 10.88 12.96
C PHE A 316 -0.58 11.60 14.31
N GLU A 317 -1.43 12.62 14.42
CA GLU A 317 -1.63 13.30 15.69
C GLU A 317 -2.44 12.46 16.68
N PRO A 318 -2.17 12.59 17.99
CA PRO A 318 -2.87 11.82 19.01
C PRO A 318 -4.38 12.03 19.03
N CYS A 319 -4.83 13.29 18.85
CA CYS A 319 -6.24 13.69 18.85
C CYS A 319 -6.71 14.06 17.45
N ALA A 320 -7.99 13.77 17.17
CA ALA A 320 -8.59 14.03 15.87
C ALA A 320 -8.56 15.52 15.47
N ALA A 321 -8.85 16.43 16.41
CA ALA A 321 -8.81 17.85 16.12
C ALA A 321 -7.40 18.37 15.82
N ASP A 322 -6.38 17.84 16.49
CA ASP A 322 -4.98 18.22 16.26
C ASP A 322 -4.52 17.79 14.88
N ASP A 323 -4.96 16.64 14.41
CA ASP A 323 -4.63 16.15 13.06
C ASP A 323 -5.25 17.05 11.97
N VAL A 324 -6.50 17.52 12.16
CA VAL A 324 -7.13 18.48 11.24
C VAL A 324 -6.46 19.85 11.31
N ALA A 325 -6.03 20.28 12.51
CA ALA A 325 -5.36 21.56 12.73
C ALA A 325 -3.96 21.64 12.11
N PHE A 326 -3.30 20.48 11.89
CA PHE A 326 -1.90 20.42 11.48
C PHE A 326 -1.60 21.21 10.20
N GLY A 327 -2.43 21.07 9.17
CA GLY A 327 -2.26 21.79 7.91
C GLY A 327 -2.39 23.31 8.08
N PRO A 328 -3.51 23.82 8.64
CA PRO A 328 -3.68 25.24 8.94
C PRO A 328 -2.59 25.86 9.81
N ILE A 329 -2.07 25.12 10.80
CA ILE A 329 -0.94 25.57 11.62
C ILE A 329 0.31 25.78 10.76
N ASN A 330 0.60 24.88 9.83
CA ASN A 330 1.72 25.04 8.89
C ASN A 330 1.54 26.24 7.95
N ASP A 331 0.28 26.62 7.66
CA ASP A 331 -0.05 27.85 6.91
C ASP A 331 -0.04 29.12 7.80
N GLY A 332 0.27 28.99 9.10
CA GLY A 332 0.41 30.12 10.04
C GLY A 332 -0.87 30.51 10.80
N LEU A 333 -1.97 29.76 10.67
CA LEU A 333 -3.18 30.01 11.43
C LEU A 333 -3.01 29.68 12.91
N SER A 334 -3.64 30.45 13.78
CA SER A 334 -3.58 30.24 15.23
C SER A 334 -4.82 30.78 15.95
N GLY A 335 -4.99 30.39 17.22
CA GLY A 335 -6.03 30.96 18.10
C GLY A 335 -7.45 30.63 17.64
N LYS A 336 -8.36 31.64 17.66
CA LYS A 336 -9.78 31.45 17.35
C LYS A 336 -10.04 31.07 15.91
N GLU A 337 -9.31 31.67 14.97
CA GLU A 337 -9.45 31.39 13.54
C GLU A 337 -9.12 29.94 13.22
N LEU A 338 -8.06 29.39 13.82
CA LEU A 338 -7.71 27.98 13.69
C LEU A 338 -8.82 27.06 14.21
N LEU A 339 -9.36 27.37 15.40
CA LEU A 339 -10.42 26.56 16.00
C LEU A 339 -11.70 26.56 15.15
N GLU A 340 -12.12 27.72 14.62
CA GLU A 340 -13.27 27.84 13.75
C GLU A 340 -13.08 27.05 12.45
N ARG A 341 -11.89 27.14 11.85
CA ARG A 341 -11.52 26.38 10.65
C ARG A 341 -11.59 24.88 10.88
N VAL A 342 -11.05 24.38 12.00
CA VAL A 342 -11.09 22.97 12.37
C VAL A 342 -12.53 22.50 12.57
N LYS A 343 -13.35 23.26 13.31
CA LYS A 343 -14.75 22.92 13.55
C LYS A 343 -15.56 22.86 12.26
N GLU A 344 -15.43 23.86 11.40
CA GLU A 344 -16.13 23.91 10.12
C GLU A 344 -15.73 22.73 9.23
N SER A 345 -14.43 22.45 9.12
CA SER A 345 -13.92 21.38 8.28
C SER A 345 -14.34 20.00 8.77
N MET A 346 -14.34 19.77 10.08
CA MET A 346 -14.83 18.53 10.69
C MET A 346 -16.34 18.37 10.48
N GLN A 347 -17.11 19.45 10.61
CA GLN A 347 -18.56 19.42 10.37
C GLN A 347 -18.89 19.09 8.92
N LEU A 348 -18.19 19.70 7.95
CA LEU A 348 -18.35 19.43 6.51
C LEU A 348 -18.00 17.98 6.15
N ALA A 349 -16.99 17.40 6.77
CA ALA A 349 -16.61 16.01 6.57
C ALA A 349 -17.55 15.01 7.28
N GLY A 350 -18.56 15.48 8.01
CA GLY A 350 -19.50 14.63 8.75
C GLY A 350 -18.88 13.93 9.97
N ILE A 351 -17.98 14.65 10.68
CA ILE A 351 -17.30 14.19 11.90
C ILE A 351 -17.23 15.39 12.90
N PRO A 352 -18.36 15.74 13.55
CA PRO A 352 -18.47 16.93 14.36
C PRO A 352 -17.41 17.08 15.45
N TYR A 353 -16.84 18.27 15.61
CA TYR A 353 -15.78 18.56 16.57
C TYR A 353 -16.17 18.21 18.01
N GLU A 354 -17.40 18.53 18.41
CA GLU A 354 -17.90 18.31 19.77
C GLU A 354 -17.90 16.84 20.18
N GLU A 355 -18.09 15.94 19.23
CA GLU A 355 -18.11 14.50 19.46
C GLU A 355 -16.73 13.85 19.26
N PHE A 356 -15.98 14.28 18.23
CA PHE A 356 -14.77 13.58 17.76
C PHE A 356 -13.48 14.33 18.09
N GLY A 357 -13.51 15.65 18.32
CA GLY A 357 -12.30 16.46 18.43
C GLY A 357 -11.26 15.94 19.42
N ASN A 358 -11.72 15.52 20.60
CA ASN A 358 -10.86 15.00 21.66
C ASN A 358 -10.67 13.46 21.62
N ARG A 359 -11.24 12.77 20.63
CA ARG A 359 -11.03 11.32 20.51
C ARG A 359 -9.62 11.03 20.00
N ALA A 360 -9.05 9.95 20.51
CA ALA A 360 -7.77 9.47 20.00
C ALA A 360 -7.90 9.07 18.51
N THR A 361 -7.10 9.67 17.65
CA THR A 361 -7.12 9.48 16.20
C THR A 361 -7.08 8.00 15.80
N PHE A 362 -6.28 7.22 16.51
CA PHE A 362 -6.09 5.81 16.21
C PHE A 362 -7.22 4.90 16.72
N SER A 363 -8.10 5.39 17.60
CA SER A 363 -9.28 4.66 18.08
C SER A 363 -10.49 4.76 17.15
N LEU A 364 -10.41 5.62 16.13
CA LEU A 364 -11.47 5.81 15.14
C LEU A 364 -11.58 4.59 14.22
N SER A 365 -12.80 4.29 13.79
CA SER A 365 -13.06 3.28 12.73
C SER A 365 -12.46 3.72 11.39
N GLY A 366 -12.33 2.79 10.44
CA GLY A 366 -11.80 3.11 9.10
C GLY A 366 -12.57 4.23 8.41
N GLY A 367 -13.91 4.18 8.41
CA GLY A 367 -14.75 5.23 7.84
C GLY A 367 -14.61 6.59 8.56
N GLU A 368 -14.50 6.60 9.90
CA GLU A 368 -14.25 7.82 10.68
C GLU A 368 -12.87 8.41 10.39
N LYS A 369 -11.82 7.57 10.25
CA LYS A 369 -10.48 8.01 9.84
C LYS A 369 -10.48 8.63 8.46
N ARG A 370 -11.23 8.04 7.51
CA ARG A 370 -11.37 8.57 6.14
C ARG A 370 -11.99 9.96 6.17
N LYS A 371 -13.09 10.15 6.93
CA LYS A 371 -13.72 11.46 7.14
C LYS A 371 -12.77 12.45 7.81
N LEU A 372 -11.99 12.01 8.80
CA LEU A 372 -10.99 12.84 9.46
C LEU A 372 -9.91 13.32 8.50
N SER A 373 -9.39 12.44 7.66
CA SER A 373 -8.44 12.80 6.62
C SER A 373 -9.03 13.80 5.62
N LEU A 374 -10.30 13.61 5.23
CA LEU A 374 -11.03 14.55 4.39
C LEU A 374 -11.15 15.93 5.08
N ALA A 375 -11.48 15.97 6.38
CA ALA A 375 -11.52 17.20 7.15
C ALA A 375 -10.16 17.93 7.15
N GLY A 376 -9.06 17.21 7.29
CA GLY A 376 -7.70 17.77 7.24
C GLY A 376 -7.33 18.39 5.88
N ILE A 377 -7.87 17.84 4.78
CA ILE A 377 -7.71 18.41 3.43
C ILE A 377 -8.59 19.66 3.25
N ILE A 378 -9.83 19.62 3.70
CA ILE A 378 -10.76 20.76 3.66
C ILE A 378 -10.21 21.93 4.47
N ALA A 379 -9.61 21.66 5.63
CA ALA A 379 -9.07 22.69 6.53
C ALA A 379 -7.95 23.53 5.91
N LEU A 380 -7.23 23.00 4.91
CA LEU A 380 -6.22 23.75 4.14
C LEU A 380 -6.82 24.88 3.28
N ASP A 381 -8.12 24.88 3.05
CA ASP A 381 -8.89 25.91 2.34
C ASP A 381 -8.33 26.34 0.98
N ARG A 382 -7.76 25.40 0.23
CA ARG A 382 -7.23 25.67 -1.11
C ARG A 382 -8.36 25.76 -2.15
N ASP A 383 -8.08 26.47 -3.26
CA ASP A 383 -9.07 26.64 -4.33
C ASP A 383 -9.24 25.38 -5.19
N ILE A 384 -8.19 24.55 -5.27
CA ILE A 384 -8.16 23.34 -6.08
C ILE A 384 -7.91 22.13 -5.19
N LEU A 385 -8.89 21.21 -5.17
CA LEU A 385 -8.87 19.99 -4.36
C LEU A 385 -8.89 18.78 -5.30
N ILE A 386 -7.98 17.87 -5.10
CA ILE A 386 -7.84 16.65 -5.90
C ILE A 386 -7.99 15.45 -4.97
N PHE A 387 -8.88 14.50 -5.31
CA PHE A 387 -9.17 13.31 -4.51
C PHE A 387 -8.92 12.05 -5.34
N ASP A 388 -8.00 11.21 -4.88
CA ASP A 388 -7.70 9.95 -5.55
C ASP A 388 -8.52 8.82 -4.94
N GLU A 389 -9.53 8.34 -5.67
CA GLU A 389 -10.49 7.31 -5.26
C GLU A 389 -11.08 7.55 -3.85
N PRO A 390 -11.71 8.71 -3.59
CA PRO A 390 -12.13 9.12 -2.23
C PRO A 390 -13.18 8.20 -1.61
N THR A 391 -13.90 7.44 -2.41
CA THR A 391 -15.01 6.56 -2.03
C THR A 391 -14.62 5.08 -1.94
N ALA A 392 -13.39 4.72 -2.27
CA ALA A 392 -12.92 3.34 -2.23
C ALA A 392 -13.08 2.74 -0.82
N ALA A 393 -13.54 1.50 -0.74
CA ALA A 393 -13.78 0.75 0.50
C ALA A 393 -14.75 1.43 1.51
N LEU A 394 -15.61 2.35 1.04
CA LEU A 394 -16.69 2.92 1.84
C LEU A 394 -18.02 2.18 1.57
N ASP A 395 -18.83 2.06 2.63
CA ASP A 395 -20.20 1.62 2.50
C ASP A 395 -21.03 2.63 1.67
N PRO A 396 -22.17 2.22 1.08
CA PRO A 396 -22.94 3.06 0.18
C PRO A 396 -23.39 4.40 0.77
N LEU A 397 -23.76 4.43 2.06
CA LEU A 397 -24.17 5.66 2.75
C LEU A 397 -22.99 6.61 2.95
N SER A 398 -21.86 6.09 3.42
CA SER A 398 -20.63 6.88 3.60
C SER A 398 -20.12 7.42 2.27
N ARG A 399 -20.24 6.65 1.18
CA ARG A 399 -19.89 7.05 -0.19
C ARG A 399 -20.75 8.24 -0.66
N LYS A 400 -22.08 8.14 -0.53
CA LYS A 400 -23.01 9.23 -0.86
C LYS A 400 -22.65 10.52 -0.08
N ASN A 401 -22.33 10.39 1.20
CA ASN A 401 -21.94 11.53 2.02
C ASN A 401 -20.65 12.22 1.54
N VAL A 402 -19.62 11.45 1.15
CA VAL A 402 -18.37 12.02 0.61
C VAL A 402 -18.64 12.73 -0.72
N LEU A 403 -19.45 12.15 -1.62
CA LEU A 403 -19.82 12.78 -2.89
C LEU A 403 -20.59 14.10 -2.67
N ARG A 404 -21.53 14.13 -1.71
CA ARG A 404 -22.24 15.36 -1.32
C ARG A 404 -21.28 16.42 -0.79
N THR A 405 -20.35 16.05 0.10
CA THR A 405 -19.34 16.98 0.62
C THR A 405 -18.52 17.59 -0.52
N MET A 406 -18.07 16.77 -1.49
CA MET A 406 -17.34 17.27 -2.66
C MET A 406 -18.19 18.22 -3.50
N LYS A 407 -19.48 17.90 -3.70
CA LYS A 407 -20.42 18.77 -4.41
C LYS A 407 -20.66 20.09 -3.67
N GLU A 408 -20.77 20.06 -2.36
CA GLU A 408 -20.89 21.24 -1.52
C GLU A 408 -19.64 22.13 -1.62
N LEU A 409 -18.43 21.54 -1.58
CA LEU A 409 -17.19 22.28 -1.78
C LEU A 409 -17.15 22.97 -3.15
N ALA A 410 -17.57 22.28 -4.22
CA ALA A 410 -17.69 22.87 -5.55
C ALA A 410 -18.73 24.02 -5.56
N SER A 411 -19.86 23.86 -4.85
CA SER A 411 -20.88 24.90 -4.74
C SER A 411 -20.39 26.15 -4.01
N ARG A 412 -19.40 26.00 -3.11
CA ARG A 412 -18.71 27.10 -2.42
C ARG A 412 -17.61 27.77 -3.27
N GLY A 413 -17.49 27.39 -4.55
CA GLY A 413 -16.54 27.96 -5.50
C GLY A 413 -15.18 27.26 -5.58
N LYS A 414 -14.98 26.13 -4.87
CA LYS A 414 -13.76 25.31 -4.99
C LYS A 414 -13.80 24.50 -6.28
N THR A 415 -12.65 24.30 -6.91
CA THR A 415 -12.50 23.37 -8.05
C THR A 415 -12.16 21.99 -7.49
N VAL A 416 -13.00 21.02 -7.76
CA VAL A 416 -12.84 19.66 -7.23
C VAL A 416 -12.65 18.66 -8.36
N LEU A 417 -11.54 17.94 -8.34
CA LEU A 417 -11.24 16.83 -9.26
C LEU A 417 -11.16 15.54 -8.45
N PHE A 418 -11.87 14.49 -8.86
CA PHE A 418 -11.73 13.19 -8.23
C PHE A 418 -11.63 12.05 -9.24
N SER A 419 -10.90 11.01 -8.88
CA SER A 419 -10.84 9.77 -9.68
C SER A 419 -11.88 8.79 -9.17
N THR A 420 -12.48 8.06 -10.12
CA THR A 420 -13.34 6.91 -9.81
C THR A 420 -13.30 5.89 -10.94
N HIS A 421 -13.58 4.64 -10.61
CA HIS A 421 -13.85 3.56 -11.57
C HIS A 421 -15.33 3.20 -11.62
N ARG A 422 -16.20 3.86 -10.82
CA ARG A 422 -17.65 3.63 -10.74
C ARG A 422 -18.39 4.67 -11.57
N PHE A 423 -19.19 4.19 -12.52
CA PHE A 423 -19.99 5.07 -13.38
C PHE A 423 -21.01 5.88 -12.59
N GLU A 424 -21.64 5.27 -11.58
CA GLU A 424 -22.64 5.92 -10.72
C GLU A 424 -22.09 7.15 -9.99
N GLU A 425 -20.84 7.08 -9.52
CA GLU A 425 -20.19 8.22 -8.84
C GLU A 425 -19.90 9.37 -9.80
N ALA A 426 -19.56 9.05 -11.05
CA ALA A 426 -19.34 10.07 -12.08
C ALA A 426 -20.62 10.86 -12.43
N LEU A 427 -21.80 10.30 -12.18
CA LEU A 427 -23.09 10.98 -12.39
C LEU A 427 -23.30 12.15 -11.39
N TYR A 428 -22.66 12.12 -10.21
CA TYR A 428 -22.71 13.23 -9.25
C TYR A 428 -21.88 14.44 -9.69
N ALA A 429 -20.94 14.25 -10.60
CA ALA A 429 -20.06 15.30 -11.09
C ALA A 429 -20.79 16.25 -12.06
N ASP A 430 -20.35 17.51 -12.12
CA ASP A 430 -20.77 18.47 -13.13
C ASP A 430 -20.24 18.10 -14.50
N GLU A 431 -18.97 17.65 -14.52
CA GLU A 431 -18.28 17.19 -15.73
C GLU A 431 -17.64 15.82 -15.46
N SER A 432 -17.67 14.93 -16.47
CA SER A 432 -16.99 13.64 -16.41
C SER A 432 -16.06 13.50 -17.60
N ILE A 433 -14.80 13.16 -17.34
CA ILE A 433 -13.74 13.03 -18.33
C ILE A 433 -13.25 11.59 -18.30
N ALA A 434 -13.27 10.91 -19.43
CA ALA A 434 -12.66 9.59 -19.52
C ALA A 434 -11.16 9.71 -19.75
N TRP A 435 -10.38 8.84 -19.12
CA TRP A 435 -8.92 8.81 -19.29
C TRP A 435 -8.47 8.76 -20.74
N GLN A 436 -9.22 8.06 -21.59
CA GLN A 436 -8.92 7.90 -23.02
C GLN A 436 -9.02 9.24 -23.77
N ASP A 437 -9.94 10.10 -23.36
CA ASP A 437 -10.15 11.41 -23.99
C ASP A 437 -8.98 12.38 -23.74
N LEU A 438 -8.25 12.18 -22.62
CA LEU A 438 -7.10 12.99 -22.26
C LEU A 438 -5.85 12.70 -23.13
N LEU A 439 -5.78 11.53 -23.73
CA LEU A 439 -4.60 11.08 -24.47
C LEU A 439 -4.60 11.52 -25.94
N GLY A 440 -5.51 12.42 -26.36
CA GLY A 440 -5.59 12.98 -27.71
C GLY A 440 -5.57 11.92 -28.80
N GLY A 441 -6.60 11.73 -29.56
CA GLY A 441 -6.93 10.67 -30.52
C GLY A 441 -5.88 10.15 -31.51
N THR A 442 -4.80 9.54 -31.04
CA THR A 442 -3.80 8.85 -31.87
C THR A 442 -3.51 7.41 -31.45
N ALA A 443 -4.43 6.77 -30.73
CA ALA A 443 -4.33 5.34 -30.41
C ALA A 443 -5.70 4.65 -30.53
N ALA A 444 -6.39 4.86 -31.65
CA ALA A 444 -7.58 4.07 -32.03
C ALA A 444 -7.22 3.19 -33.23
N SER A 445 -6.43 2.13 -33.01
CA SER A 445 -6.40 0.96 -33.88
C SER A 445 -5.64 -0.16 -33.20
N GLU A 446 -6.33 -0.91 -32.33
CA GLU A 446 -6.18 -2.35 -32.17
C GLU A 446 -7.26 -2.84 -31.17
N GLY A 447 -8.36 -3.25 -31.75
CA GLY A 447 -9.28 -4.29 -31.32
C GLY A 447 -9.99 -4.18 -29.95
N ARG A 448 -11.15 -3.45 -29.92
CA ARG A 448 -12.39 -3.90 -29.25
C ARG A 448 -13.52 -2.90 -29.54
N GLU A 449 -14.65 -3.40 -30.03
CA GLU A 449 -15.81 -2.60 -30.44
C GLU A 449 -16.41 -1.77 -29.29
N PRO A 450 -16.88 -0.54 -29.55
CA PRO A 450 -17.56 0.27 -28.54
C PRO A 450 -19.06 -0.02 -28.54
N PHE A 451 -19.61 -0.13 -27.35
CA PHE A 451 -21.07 -0.12 -27.12
C PHE A 451 -21.64 1.25 -27.53
N GLY A 452 -22.68 1.20 -28.35
CA GLY A 452 -23.21 2.35 -29.05
C GLY A 452 -23.97 3.35 -28.20
N THR A 453 -23.79 4.61 -28.54
CA THR A 453 -24.80 5.67 -28.42
C THR A 453 -24.75 6.54 -29.67
N LYS A 454 -25.91 6.63 -30.33
CA LYS A 454 -26.14 7.51 -31.46
C LYS A 454 -26.13 8.96 -31.00
N HIS A 455 -25.29 9.79 -31.59
CA HIS A 455 -25.46 11.23 -31.56
C HIS A 455 -25.77 11.78 -32.95
N GLN A 456 -26.85 12.58 -33.01
CA GLN A 456 -27.31 13.32 -34.16
C GLN A 456 -26.43 14.53 -34.41
N ASP A 457 -26.25 14.78 -35.69
CA ASP A 457 -25.61 15.95 -36.27
C ASP A 457 -26.29 17.28 -35.93
N SER A 458 -25.51 18.33 -35.75
CA SER A 458 -25.92 19.73 -36.03
C SER A 458 -24.71 20.67 -36.22
N PRO A 459 -24.87 21.78 -36.91
CA PRO A 459 -23.90 22.23 -37.92
C PRO A 459 -22.98 23.36 -37.51
N GLU A 460 -21.98 23.59 -38.37
CA GLU A 460 -21.05 24.71 -38.37
C GLU A 460 -21.69 26.10 -38.28
N SER A 461 -21.07 26.99 -37.49
CA SER A 461 -21.20 28.44 -37.71
C SER A 461 -19.96 29.20 -37.28
N ALA A 462 -19.28 29.71 -38.27
CA ALA A 462 -18.67 31.03 -38.47
C ALA A 462 -18.12 31.82 -37.26
N GLY A 463 -16.87 32.26 -37.51
CA GLY A 463 -16.05 33.07 -36.63
C GLY A 463 -16.60 34.48 -36.30
N VAL A 464 -16.21 34.91 -35.11
CA VAL A 464 -16.11 36.36 -34.77
C VAL A 464 -14.85 36.53 -33.92
N ASN A 465 -13.96 37.40 -34.43
CA ASN A 465 -12.83 37.95 -33.69
C ASN A 465 -13.35 38.95 -32.65
N GLU A 466 -13.17 38.68 -31.39
CA GLU A 466 -13.22 39.70 -30.34
C GLU A 466 -11.97 39.61 -29.47
N THR A 467 -11.24 40.72 -29.45
CA THR A 467 -10.09 41.00 -28.60
C THR A 467 -10.53 41.01 -27.12
N ALA A 468 -10.15 40.00 -26.39
CA ALA A 468 -10.32 39.94 -24.96
C ALA A 468 -9.15 40.64 -24.22
N PRO A 469 -9.41 41.34 -23.07
CA PRO A 469 -8.39 42.05 -22.31
C PRO A 469 -7.37 41.09 -21.69
N GLU A 470 -6.09 41.53 -21.70
CA GLU A 470 -4.97 40.84 -21.09
C GLU A 470 -5.25 40.46 -19.60
N GLN A 471 -5.67 39.25 -19.35
CA GLN A 471 -5.64 38.67 -18.02
C GLN A 471 -4.18 38.33 -17.66
N LYS A 472 -3.68 38.92 -16.57
CA LYS A 472 -2.40 38.57 -15.95
C LYS A 472 -2.40 37.06 -15.66
N LYS A 473 -1.78 36.29 -16.55
CA LYS A 473 -1.44 34.87 -16.30
C LYS A 473 -0.40 34.82 -15.18
N LEU A 474 -0.83 34.55 -13.97
CA LEU A 474 0.06 34.17 -12.88
C LEU A 474 0.52 32.73 -13.15
N SER A 475 1.63 32.59 -13.88
CA SER A 475 2.34 31.31 -13.97
C SER A 475 3.00 31.07 -12.62
N VAL A 476 2.30 30.38 -11.74
CA VAL A 476 2.92 29.87 -10.51
C VAL A 476 3.84 28.72 -10.93
N GLN A 477 5.12 29.03 -11.16
CA GLN A 477 6.17 28.02 -11.14
C GLN A 477 6.18 27.44 -9.73
N MET A 478 5.64 26.23 -9.56
CA MET A 478 5.68 25.53 -8.28
C MET A 478 7.13 25.40 -7.82
N PRO A 479 7.46 25.79 -6.57
CA PRO A 479 8.81 25.70 -6.08
C PRO A 479 9.25 24.22 -6.02
N LEU A 480 10.19 23.86 -6.86
CA LEU A 480 10.83 22.54 -7.03
C LEU A 480 11.59 22.04 -5.77
N THR A 481 11.62 22.81 -4.70
CA THR A 481 12.50 22.58 -3.55
C THR A 481 12.20 21.29 -2.78
N ASN A 482 10.97 20.82 -2.78
CA ASN A 482 10.56 19.62 -2.03
C ASN A 482 10.47 18.35 -2.91
N SER A 483 10.32 18.49 -4.23
CA SER A 483 10.27 17.35 -5.15
C SER A 483 11.59 16.57 -5.19
N LYS A 484 12.74 17.26 -5.07
CA LYS A 484 14.06 16.61 -5.05
C LYS A 484 14.27 15.67 -3.86
N MET A 485 13.68 15.98 -2.70
CA MET A 485 13.78 15.10 -1.51
C MET A 485 12.93 13.85 -1.69
N ILE A 486 11.69 13.99 -2.17
CA ILE A 486 10.81 12.85 -2.49
C ILE A 486 11.42 11.99 -3.58
N GLU A 487 11.94 12.63 -4.64
CA GLU A 487 12.58 11.94 -5.76
C GLU A 487 13.83 11.18 -5.29
N SER A 488 14.62 11.76 -4.39
CA SER A 488 15.79 11.09 -3.80
C SER A 488 15.39 9.91 -2.92
N ILE A 489 14.39 10.07 -2.05
CA ILE A 489 13.86 8.98 -1.19
C ILE A 489 13.19 7.92 -2.07
N GLY A 490 12.36 8.33 -3.04
CA GLY A 490 11.71 7.43 -3.98
C GLY A 490 12.71 6.66 -4.86
N LYS A 491 13.78 7.32 -5.34
CA LYS A 491 14.87 6.65 -6.06
C LYS A 491 15.61 5.64 -5.17
N THR A 492 15.82 5.98 -3.91
CA THR A 492 16.49 5.07 -2.97
C THR A 492 15.59 3.86 -2.65
N ALA A 493 14.31 4.08 -2.41
CA ALA A 493 13.33 3.02 -2.21
C ALA A 493 13.17 2.15 -3.47
N ALA A 494 13.03 2.77 -4.64
CA ALA A 494 12.95 2.06 -5.93
C ALA A 494 14.23 1.28 -6.24
N ALA A 495 15.41 1.82 -5.91
CA ALA A 495 16.67 1.11 -6.09
C ALA A 495 16.80 -0.10 -5.15
N PHE A 496 16.21 -0.01 -3.95
CA PHE A 496 16.14 -1.13 -3.00
C PHE A 496 15.13 -2.21 -3.45
N MET A 497 14.03 -1.79 -4.08
CA MET A 497 12.95 -2.65 -4.58
C MET A 497 13.23 -3.19 -5.99
N ALA A 498 14.14 -2.56 -6.76
CA ALA A 498 14.41 -2.98 -8.14
C ALA A 498 14.85 -4.45 -8.19
N PRO A 499 14.23 -5.28 -9.06
CA PRO A 499 14.66 -6.65 -9.24
C PRO A 499 16.12 -6.66 -9.68
N ALA A 500 16.98 -7.32 -8.92
CA ALA A 500 18.36 -7.48 -9.30
C ALA A 500 18.41 -8.30 -10.62
N LYS A 501 18.73 -7.64 -11.74
CA LYS A 501 19.04 -8.35 -12.97
C LYS A 501 20.33 -9.16 -12.72
N ILE A 502 20.17 -10.44 -12.41
CA ILE A 502 21.31 -11.33 -12.15
C ILE A 502 21.96 -11.63 -13.51
N PRO A 503 23.20 -11.21 -13.73
CA PRO A 503 23.89 -11.52 -14.99
C PRO A 503 24.23 -13.01 -15.04
N HIS A 504 24.13 -13.61 -16.21
CA HIS A 504 24.67 -14.94 -16.43
C HIS A 504 26.19 -14.91 -16.27
N SER A 505 26.68 -15.44 -15.16
CA SER A 505 28.09 -15.49 -14.78
C SER A 505 28.45 -16.87 -14.22
N ALA A 506 29.73 -17.19 -14.15
CA ALA A 506 30.19 -18.44 -13.56
C ALA A 506 29.71 -18.62 -12.10
N VAL A 507 29.58 -17.53 -11.36
CA VAL A 507 29.13 -17.55 -9.98
C VAL A 507 27.58 -17.66 -9.89
N SER A 508 26.84 -17.05 -10.82
CA SER A 508 25.37 -17.08 -10.78
C SER A 508 24.78 -18.49 -11.03
N VAL A 509 25.49 -19.33 -11.73
CA VAL A 509 25.09 -20.72 -12.03
C VAL A 509 25.30 -21.69 -10.85
N LEU A 510 26.11 -21.30 -9.86
CA LEU A 510 26.36 -22.13 -8.69
C LEU A 510 25.10 -22.36 -7.84
N PRO A 511 24.95 -23.56 -7.22
CA PRO A 511 23.89 -23.80 -6.24
C PRO A 511 23.92 -22.76 -5.11
N ALA A 512 22.74 -22.34 -4.65
CA ALA A 512 22.60 -21.27 -3.64
C ALA A 512 23.40 -21.55 -2.35
N ALA A 513 23.36 -22.76 -1.82
CA ALA A 513 24.13 -23.16 -0.64
C ALA A 513 25.63 -22.99 -0.85
N LEU A 514 26.14 -23.30 -2.06
CA LEU A 514 27.57 -23.17 -2.38
C LEU A 514 27.99 -21.69 -2.48
N LYS A 515 27.10 -20.80 -3.00
CA LYS A 515 27.31 -19.35 -3.00
C LYS A 515 27.45 -18.82 -1.57
N PHE A 516 26.63 -19.30 -0.63
CA PHE A 516 26.72 -18.94 0.79
C PHE A 516 28.04 -19.38 1.43
N ILE A 517 28.41 -20.65 1.21
CA ILE A 517 29.66 -21.18 1.75
C ILE A 517 30.87 -20.43 1.19
N LEU A 518 30.89 -20.13 -0.11
CA LEU A 518 31.95 -19.37 -0.76
C LEU A 518 32.02 -17.94 -0.20
N PHE A 519 30.89 -17.27 -0.06
CA PHE A 519 30.81 -15.94 0.53
C PHE A 519 31.34 -15.94 1.98
N ALA A 520 30.84 -16.88 2.81
CA ALA A 520 31.26 -16.99 4.20
C ALA A 520 32.75 -17.30 4.33
N ALA A 521 33.28 -18.20 3.50
CA ALA A 521 34.70 -18.56 3.48
C ALA A 521 35.58 -17.35 3.11
N ILE A 522 35.24 -16.63 2.03
CA ILE A 522 35.98 -15.43 1.60
C ILE A 522 35.90 -14.36 2.69
N LEU A 523 34.73 -14.13 3.30
CA LEU A 523 34.55 -13.16 4.36
C LEU A 523 35.36 -13.53 5.61
N CYS A 524 35.26 -14.79 6.10
CA CYS A 524 36.00 -15.26 7.26
C CYS A 524 37.52 -15.13 7.06
N VAL A 525 38.02 -15.59 5.91
CA VAL A 525 39.47 -15.49 5.61
C VAL A 525 39.88 -14.01 5.56
N SER A 526 39.09 -13.15 4.93
CA SER A 526 39.39 -11.70 4.85
C SER A 526 39.46 -11.05 6.23
N VAL A 527 38.70 -11.49 7.22
CA VAL A 527 38.69 -10.98 8.60
C VAL A 527 39.86 -11.55 9.39
N LEU A 528 40.23 -12.82 9.19
CA LEU A 528 41.27 -13.53 9.96
C LEU A 528 42.69 -13.21 9.51
N VAL A 529 42.87 -12.56 8.36
CA VAL A 529 44.18 -12.18 7.86
C VAL A 529 44.81 -11.08 8.70
N TYR A 530 46.01 -11.36 9.26
CA TYR A 530 46.75 -10.41 10.12
C TYR A 530 47.90 -9.69 9.42
N SER A 531 48.48 -10.26 8.35
CA SER A 531 49.59 -9.62 7.65
C SER A 531 49.12 -8.68 6.53
N PRO A 532 49.76 -7.54 6.29
CA PRO A 532 49.41 -6.63 5.20
C PRO A 532 49.52 -7.27 3.81
N ALA A 533 50.55 -8.09 3.60
CA ALA A 533 50.76 -8.80 2.32
C ALA A 533 49.62 -9.78 2.01
N ALA A 534 49.21 -10.60 3.01
CA ALA A 534 48.07 -11.49 2.88
C ALA A 534 46.75 -10.76 2.68
N GLY A 535 46.60 -9.56 3.28
CA GLY A 535 45.42 -8.71 3.04
C GLY A 535 45.35 -8.20 1.60
N ILE A 536 46.44 -7.82 0.98
CA ILE A 536 46.51 -7.42 -0.43
C ILE A 536 46.19 -8.62 -1.33
N CYS A 537 46.71 -9.81 -1.03
CA CYS A 537 46.37 -11.03 -1.75
C CYS A 537 44.84 -11.33 -1.65
N MET A 538 44.24 -11.19 -0.46
CA MET A 538 42.81 -11.37 -0.26
C MET A 538 41.98 -10.32 -1.01
N LEU A 539 42.42 -9.08 -1.13
CA LEU A 539 41.79 -8.08 -1.97
C LEU A 539 41.83 -8.52 -3.44
N GLY A 540 42.97 -9.06 -3.91
CA GLY A 540 43.05 -9.68 -5.26
C GLY A 540 42.09 -10.79 -5.47
N VAL A 541 41.91 -11.71 -4.50
CA VAL A 541 40.92 -12.79 -4.54
C VAL A 541 39.49 -12.23 -4.60
N ASN A 542 39.16 -11.23 -3.81
CA ASN A 542 37.85 -10.58 -3.83
C ASN A 542 37.56 -9.88 -5.17
N ILE A 543 38.57 -9.22 -5.75
CA ILE A 543 38.45 -8.60 -7.08
C ILE A 543 38.24 -9.68 -8.15
N LEU A 544 38.99 -10.78 -8.10
CA LEU A 544 38.80 -11.91 -9.01
C LEU A 544 37.42 -12.51 -8.89
N TYR A 545 36.94 -12.70 -7.65
CA TYR A 545 35.57 -13.15 -7.37
C TYR A 545 34.53 -12.23 -7.98
N ALA A 546 34.70 -10.91 -7.83
CA ALA A 546 33.81 -9.91 -8.42
C ALA A 546 33.84 -9.91 -9.96
N VAL A 547 35.02 -10.10 -10.58
CA VAL A 547 35.18 -10.18 -12.04
C VAL A 547 34.52 -11.44 -12.59
N LEU A 548 34.71 -12.59 -11.96
CA LEU A 548 34.07 -13.87 -12.34
C LEU A 548 32.52 -13.77 -12.20
N ALA A 549 32.05 -13.00 -11.23
CA ALA A 549 30.64 -12.70 -11.02
C ALA A 549 30.08 -11.64 -11.98
N LYS A 550 30.92 -11.00 -12.82
CA LYS A 550 30.56 -9.83 -13.65
C LYS A 550 30.02 -8.67 -12.83
N TYR A 551 30.42 -8.56 -11.56
CA TYR A 551 30.00 -7.46 -10.68
C TYR A 551 30.68 -6.15 -11.10
N PRO A 552 29.92 -5.05 -11.35
CA PRO A 552 30.52 -3.80 -11.80
C PRO A 552 31.30 -3.13 -10.65
N LEU A 553 32.63 -3.19 -10.69
CA LEU A 553 33.52 -2.61 -9.68
C LEU A 553 33.27 -1.14 -9.43
N LYS A 554 32.73 -0.39 -10.40
CA LYS A 554 32.27 1.01 -10.22
C LYS A 554 31.18 1.12 -9.13
N LYS A 555 30.29 0.14 -9.00
CA LYS A 555 29.27 0.09 -7.93
C LYS A 555 29.92 -0.14 -6.57
N ALA A 556 30.92 -1.04 -6.48
CA ALA A 556 31.69 -1.25 -5.26
C ALA A 556 32.44 0.00 -4.84
N ALA A 557 33.12 0.66 -5.78
CA ALA A 557 33.79 1.94 -5.54
C ALA A 557 32.81 3.03 -5.08
N GLY A 558 31.64 3.12 -5.72
CA GLY A 558 30.58 4.08 -5.31
C GLY A 558 30.03 3.82 -3.92
N ALA A 559 29.83 2.55 -3.54
CA ALA A 559 29.42 2.17 -2.18
C ALA A 559 30.51 2.53 -1.16
N PHE A 560 31.75 2.27 -1.51
CA PHE A 560 32.91 2.60 -0.68
C PHE A 560 33.04 4.12 -0.45
N VAL A 561 32.88 4.95 -1.49
CA VAL A 561 32.89 6.41 -1.38
C VAL A 561 31.76 6.92 -0.46
N LYS A 562 30.56 6.33 -0.54
CA LYS A 562 29.45 6.70 0.33
C LYS A 562 29.68 6.31 1.80
N LEU A 563 30.35 5.20 2.06
CA LEU A 563 30.69 4.72 3.40
C LEU A 563 31.98 5.35 3.93
N PHE A 564 32.79 5.99 3.08
CA PHE A 564 34.08 6.59 3.44
C PHE A 564 34.01 7.57 4.62
N PRO A 565 33.03 8.49 4.73
CA PRO A 565 32.93 9.37 5.89
C PRO A 565 32.77 8.61 7.21
N TRP A 566 31.97 7.52 7.21
CA TRP A 566 31.80 6.67 8.38
C TRP A 566 33.03 5.83 8.68
N LEU A 567 33.68 5.29 7.66
CA LEU A 567 34.96 4.61 7.79
C LEU A 567 36.04 5.54 8.32
N LEU A 568 36.06 6.80 7.83
CA LEU A 568 36.99 7.82 8.31
C LEU A 568 36.74 8.12 9.78
N LEU A 569 35.49 8.23 10.23
CA LEU A 569 35.16 8.41 11.64
C LEU A 569 35.71 7.25 12.49
N PHE A 570 35.49 5.99 12.07
CA PHE A 570 36.05 4.81 12.76
C PHE A 570 37.57 4.74 12.73
N ILE A 571 38.20 5.20 11.64
CA ILE A 571 39.65 5.30 11.50
C ILE A 571 40.20 6.31 12.48
N VAL A 572 39.63 7.53 12.50
CA VAL A 572 40.01 8.58 13.43
C VAL A 572 39.82 8.11 14.87
N PHE A 573 38.66 7.48 15.19
CA PHE A 573 38.40 6.93 16.52
C PHE A 573 39.40 5.82 16.87
N GLY A 574 39.76 4.96 15.95
CA GLY A 574 40.79 3.93 16.12
C GLY A 574 42.20 4.51 16.41
N MET A 575 42.56 5.63 15.78
CA MET A 575 43.82 6.34 16.09
C MET A 575 43.92 6.80 17.54
N PHE A 576 42.77 7.03 18.22
CA PHE A 576 42.76 7.45 19.63
C PHE A 576 42.74 6.26 20.59
N PHE A 577 42.00 5.22 20.28
CA PHE A 577 41.65 4.16 21.21
C PHE A 577 42.46 2.87 21.04
N TYR A 578 43.20 2.68 19.92
CA TYR A 578 44.06 1.51 19.80
C TYR A 578 45.27 1.63 20.74
N PRO A 579 45.57 0.59 21.52
CA PRO A 579 46.76 0.60 22.38
C PRO A 579 48.05 0.70 21.55
N THR A 580 49.01 1.45 22.05
CA THR A 580 50.36 1.47 21.47
C THR A 580 51.09 0.18 21.90
N LEU A 581 51.71 -0.49 20.95
CA LEU A 581 52.55 -1.65 21.21
C LEU A 581 53.96 -1.19 21.67
N PRO A 582 54.70 -1.99 22.45
CA PRO A 582 56.03 -1.60 22.98
C PRO A 582 57.07 -1.22 21.91
N ASP A 583 56.95 -1.82 20.71
CA ASP A 583 57.86 -1.61 19.58
C ASP A 583 57.40 -0.53 18.58
N ASP A 584 56.34 0.20 18.89
CA ASP A 584 55.76 1.19 17.99
C ASP A 584 56.60 2.48 17.93
N ARG A 585 57.03 2.87 16.75
CA ARG A 585 57.65 4.20 16.54
C ARG A 585 56.51 5.26 16.50
N ILE A 586 56.61 6.24 17.39
CA ILE A 586 55.74 7.39 17.43
C ILE A 586 56.13 8.31 16.27
N ILE A 587 55.21 8.54 15.32
CA ILE A 587 55.38 9.44 14.17
C ILE A 587 55.03 10.86 14.55
N PHE A 588 53.92 11.01 15.31
CA PHE A 588 53.42 12.31 15.75
C PHE A 588 52.68 12.17 17.07
N SER A 589 52.89 13.11 17.99
CA SER A 589 52.23 13.16 19.29
C SER A 589 51.81 14.60 19.61
N TRP A 590 50.51 14.80 19.83
CA TRP A 590 49.95 16.09 20.25
C TRP A 590 48.87 15.86 21.33
N GLY A 591 49.21 16.03 22.58
CA GLY A 591 48.34 15.79 23.73
C GLY A 591 47.89 14.33 23.81
N ILE A 592 46.58 14.11 23.72
CA ILE A 592 45.96 12.76 23.74
C ILE A 592 46.14 12.03 22.39
N PHE A 593 46.54 12.75 21.35
CA PHE A 593 46.64 12.26 19.98
C PHE A 593 48.06 11.73 19.72
N THR A 594 48.22 10.43 19.64
CA THR A 594 49.49 9.80 19.24
C THR A 594 49.28 8.97 17.97
N LEU A 595 50.01 9.30 16.93
CA LEU A 595 50.12 8.52 15.71
C LEU A 595 51.36 7.65 15.76
N SER A 596 51.18 6.34 15.85
CA SER A 596 52.30 5.36 15.82
C SER A 596 52.21 4.49 14.55
N THR A 597 53.35 3.87 14.20
CA THR A 597 53.45 2.96 13.08
C THR A 597 52.47 1.77 13.22
N GLY A 598 52.28 1.25 14.43
CA GLY A 598 51.33 0.17 14.69
C GLY A 598 49.90 0.59 14.54
N ARG A 599 49.52 1.81 15.03
CA ARG A 599 48.17 2.35 14.84
C ARG A 599 47.84 2.57 13.37
N LEU A 600 48.78 3.08 12.59
CA LEU A 600 48.64 3.27 11.14
C LEU A 600 48.48 1.92 10.42
N ALA A 601 49.30 0.93 10.79
CA ALA A 601 49.18 -0.42 10.23
C ALA A 601 47.85 -1.09 10.59
N MET A 602 47.34 -0.95 11.83
CA MET A 602 46.04 -1.46 12.26
C MET A 602 44.92 -0.79 11.52
N THR A 603 44.99 0.53 11.35
CA THR A 603 44.00 1.29 10.57
C THR A 603 43.97 0.85 9.12
N GLY A 604 45.14 0.70 8.47
CA GLY A 604 45.26 0.19 7.10
C GLY A 604 44.66 -1.23 6.93
N ARG A 605 44.87 -2.12 7.91
CA ARG A 605 44.29 -3.46 7.93
C ARG A 605 42.77 -3.40 8.05
N THR A 606 42.24 -2.55 8.93
CA THR A 606 40.78 -2.40 9.09
C THR A 606 40.13 -1.89 7.81
N PHE A 607 40.76 -0.93 7.15
CA PHE A 607 40.33 -0.43 5.85
C PHE A 607 40.35 -1.50 4.77
N LEU A 608 41.37 -2.32 4.68
CA LEU A 608 41.52 -3.39 3.73
C LEU A 608 40.47 -4.49 3.96
N ARG A 609 40.21 -4.85 5.23
CA ARG A 609 39.12 -5.78 5.62
C ARG A 609 37.76 -5.26 5.24
N ALA A 610 37.50 -3.96 5.50
CA ALA A 610 36.23 -3.34 5.10
C ALA A 610 36.03 -3.36 3.58
N ALA A 611 37.08 -3.08 2.80
CA ALA A 611 37.02 -3.15 1.35
C ALA A 611 36.71 -4.59 0.85
N CYS A 612 37.40 -5.59 1.39
CA CYS A 612 37.14 -6.99 1.07
C CYS A 612 35.71 -7.39 1.42
N ALA A 613 35.21 -7.02 2.61
CA ALA A 613 33.85 -7.33 3.05
C ALA A 613 32.80 -6.68 2.14
N LEU A 614 32.98 -5.42 1.75
CA LEU A 614 32.07 -4.72 0.84
C LEU A 614 32.03 -5.34 -0.56
N ILE A 615 33.19 -5.68 -1.11
CA ILE A 615 33.27 -6.32 -2.44
C ILE A 615 32.61 -7.71 -2.39
N SER A 616 32.94 -8.51 -1.36
CA SER A 616 32.37 -9.85 -1.19
C SER A 616 30.87 -9.82 -1.00
N ALA A 617 30.35 -8.98 -0.09
CA ALA A 617 28.92 -8.84 0.16
C ALA A 617 28.17 -8.29 -1.08
N GLY A 618 28.74 -7.26 -1.73
CA GLY A 618 28.17 -6.71 -2.96
C GLY A 618 28.12 -7.74 -4.10
N THR A 619 29.14 -8.55 -4.25
CA THR A 619 29.19 -9.63 -5.26
C THR A 619 28.14 -10.72 -4.95
N PHE A 620 28.05 -11.14 -3.69
CA PHE A 620 27.06 -12.11 -3.24
C PHE A 620 25.61 -11.65 -3.51
N LEU A 621 25.28 -10.44 -3.08
CA LEU A 621 23.95 -9.85 -3.29
C LEU A 621 23.63 -9.61 -4.78
N PHE A 622 24.65 -9.36 -5.60
CA PHE A 622 24.49 -9.16 -7.04
C PHE A 622 24.25 -10.47 -7.82
N THR A 623 24.76 -11.58 -7.32
CA THR A 623 24.69 -12.90 -7.99
C THR A 623 23.64 -13.83 -7.42
N THR A 624 22.97 -13.44 -6.33
CA THR A 624 22.05 -14.30 -5.60
C THR A 624 20.69 -13.62 -5.46
N SER A 625 19.64 -14.25 -6.00
CA SER A 625 18.26 -13.76 -5.85
C SER A 625 17.74 -14.03 -4.44
N GLU A 626 16.68 -13.30 -4.06
CA GLU A 626 15.95 -13.53 -2.82
C GLU A 626 15.48 -15.00 -2.67
N ARG A 627 14.99 -15.58 -3.78
CA ARG A 627 14.61 -17.00 -3.83
C ARG A 627 15.80 -17.91 -3.51
N GLU A 628 16.94 -17.67 -4.14
CA GLU A 628 18.16 -18.45 -3.90
C GLU A 628 18.69 -18.24 -2.47
N ILE A 629 18.54 -17.04 -1.88
CA ILE A 629 18.91 -16.81 -0.48
C ILE A 629 18.07 -17.69 0.44
N MET A 630 16.76 -17.76 0.24
CA MET A 630 15.85 -18.57 1.04
C MET A 630 16.15 -20.09 0.88
N ASP A 631 16.36 -20.54 -0.36
CA ASP A 631 16.68 -21.94 -0.66
C ASP A 631 18.04 -22.34 -0.09
N GLY A 632 19.05 -21.47 -0.28
CA GLY A 632 20.39 -21.69 0.26
C GLY A 632 20.42 -21.75 1.78
N LEU A 633 19.68 -20.84 2.44
CA LEU A 633 19.54 -20.80 3.89
C LEU A 633 18.85 -22.07 4.42
N THR A 634 17.80 -22.52 3.73
CA THR A 634 17.07 -23.75 4.08
C THR A 634 17.99 -24.97 4.03
N VAL A 635 18.79 -25.11 2.95
CA VAL A 635 19.72 -26.23 2.78
C VAL A 635 20.85 -26.18 3.82
N LEU A 636 21.38 -24.98 4.09
CA LEU A 636 22.51 -24.77 4.99
C LEU A 636 22.15 -25.00 6.45
N LEU A 637 20.93 -24.61 6.86
CA LEU A 637 20.43 -24.78 8.22
C LEU A 637 19.81 -26.17 8.46
N LYS A 638 19.52 -26.96 7.42
CA LYS A 638 18.92 -28.29 7.55
C LYS A 638 19.65 -29.21 8.55
N PRO A 639 21.00 -29.27 8.60
CA PRO A 639 21.70 -30.10 9.59
C PRO A 639 21.39 -29.72 11.06
N LEU A 640 21.06 -28.43 11.33
CA LEU A 640 20.71 -27.95 12.66
C LEU A 640 19.36 -28.50 13.15
N SER A 641 18.51 -29.00 12.24
CA SER A 641 17.25 -29.66 12.62
C SER A 641 17.49 -30.97 13.38
N VAL A 642 18.64 -31.63 13.20
CA VAL A 642 19.04 -32.82 13.96
C VAL A 642 19.23 -32.47 15.47
N VAL A 643 19.64 -31.23 15.76
CA VAL A 643 19.83 -30.72 17.14
C VAL A 643 18.52 -30.08 17.67
N LYS A 644 17.37 -30.35 17.02
CA LYS A 644 16.04 -29.82 17.39
C LYS A 644 15.93 -28.29 17.30
N ILE A 645 16.81 -27.61 16.54
CA ILE A 645 16.67 -26.18 16.28
C ILE A 645 15.57 -25.99 15.24
N PRO A 646 14.57 -25.11 15.48
CA PRO A 646 13.43 -24.93 14.60
C PRO A 646 13.82 -24.10 13.36
N VAL A 647 14.54 -24.71 12.42
CA VAL A 647 15.05 -24.08 11.18
C VAL A 647 13.94 -23.43 10.36
N ARG A 648 12.74 -24.02 10.37
CA ARG A 648 11.56 -23.50 9.66
C ARG A 648 11.21 -22.07 10.08
N TYR A 649 11.32 -21.75 11.38
CA TYR A 649 11.04 -20.40 11.89
C TYR A 649 12.11 -19.39 11.43
N PHE A 650 13.39 -19.78 11.39
CA PHE A 650 14.45 -18.89 10.90
C PHE A 650 14.28 -18.56 9.42
N VAL A 651 13.95 -19.53 8.59
CA VAL A 651 13.67 -19.31 7.17
C VAL A 651 12.44 -18.42 7.00
N LEU A 652 11.36 -18.65 7.74
CA LEU A 652 10.16 -17.83 7.72
C LEU A 652 10.47 -16.38 8.11
N VAL A 653 11.16 -16.16 9.24
CA VAL A 653 11.53 -14.81 9.71
C VAL A 653 12.36 -14.09 8.65
N THR A 654 13.30 -14.76 8.01
CA THR A 654 14.11 -14.17 6.92
C THR A 654 13.22 -13.77 5.74
N GLY A 655 12.27 -14.60 5.32
CA GLY A 655 11.30 -14.29 4.26
C GLY A 655 10.41 -13.10 4.63
N ILE A 656 9.96 -13.05 5.88
CA ILE A 656 9.20 -11.93 6.41
C ILE A 656 10.02 -10.63 6.36
N ILE A 657 11.30 -10.63 6.72
CA ILE A 657 12.18 -9.45 6.67
C ILE A 657 12.27 -8.92 5.23
N PHE A 658 12.54 -9.79 4.25
CA PHE A 658 12.62 -9.38 2.84
C PHE A 658 11.33 -8.75 2.31
N ARG A 659 10.18 -9.13 2.86
CA ARG A 659 8.89 -8.55 2.52
C ARG A 659 8.59 -7.26 3.29
N PHE A 660 8.86 -7.25 4.59
CA PHE A 660 8.50 -6.12 5.47
C PHE A 660 9.30 -4.86 5.19
N VAL A 661 10.60 -4.99 4.90
CA VAL A 661 11.45 -3.82 4.66
C VAL A 661 10.98 -2.98 3.48
N PRO A 662 10.69 -3.54 2.28
CA PRO A 662 10.10 -2.76 1.19
C PRO A 662 8.76 -2.13 1.55
N MET A 663 7.88 -2.88 2.23
CA MET A 663 6.57 -2.40 2.63
C MET A 663 6.64 -1.22 3.61
N LEU A 664 7.57 -1.26 4.57
CA LEU A 664 7.81 -0.15 5.50
C LEU A 664 8.39 1.09 4.80
N LEU A 665 9.23 0.89 3.78
CA LEU A 665 9.75 2.00 2.97
C LEU A 665 8.65 2.66 2.15
N ASP A 666 7.73 1.90 1.56
CA ASP A 666 6.57 2.43 0.84
C ASP A 666 5.67 3.24 1.77
N GLU A 667 5.39 2.72 2.96
CA GLU A 667 4.60 3.39 3.98
C GLU A 667 5.24 4.71 4.41
N PHE A 668 6.54 4.67 4.68
CA PHE A 668 7.30 5.87 5.04
C PHE A 668 7.25 6.94 3.92
N CYS A 669 7.38 6.52 2.67
CA CYS A 669 7.21 7.40 1.51
C CYS A 669 5.79 7.98 1.44
N GLY A 670 4.76 7.18 1.72
CA GLY A 670 3.36 7.61 1.77
C GLY A 670 3.11 8.67 2.84
N ILE A 671 3.60 8.44 4.06
CA ILE A 671 3.52 9.39 5.17
C ILE A 671 4.21 10.71 4.80
N ILE A 672 5.42 10.68 4.24
CA ILE A 672 6.14 11.89 3.82
C ILE A 672 5.36 12.65 2.75
N LYS A 673 4.81 11.98 1.74
CA LYS A 673 4.01 12.61 0.68
C LYS A 673 2.82 13.38 1.24
N THR A 674 2.08 12.75 2.15
CA THR A 674 0.90 13.37 2.77
C THR A 674 1.27 14.57 3.65
N GLN A 675 2.38 14.48 4.37
CA GLN A 675 2.87 15.60 5.18
C GLN A 675 3.30 16.79 4.31
N LEU A 676 3.91 16.52 3.17
CA LEU A 676 4.27 17.56 2.20
C LEU A 676 3.04 18.24 1.59
N VAL A 677 1.98 17.48 1.32
CA VAL A 677 0.69 18.03 0.85
C VAL A 677 0.07 18.95 1.91
N ARG A 678 0.23 18.61 3.21
CA ARG A 678 -0.25 19.40 4.36
C ARG A 678 0.70 20.55 4.75
N GLY A 679 1.66 20.92 3.88
CA GLY A 679 2.54 22.07 4.09
C GLY A 679 3.76 21.82 4.98
N ALA A 680 3.99 20.59 5.48
CA ALA A 680 5.22 20.28 6.22
C ALA A 680 6.45 20.55 5.35
N PHE A 681 7.55 20.99 5.95
CA PHE A 681 8.84 21.34 5.29
C PHE A 681 8.86 22.63 4.47
N GLY A 682 7.85 23.51 4.53
CA GLY A 682 7.71 24.69 3.67
C GLY A 682 8.93 25.60 3.68
N GLU A 683 9.42 26.05 4.86
CA GLU A 683 10.56 26.96 5.01
C GLU A 683 11.73 26.42 5.84
N ALA A 684 11.67 25.17 6.29
CA ALA A 684 12.69 24.61 7.15
C ALA A 684 14.04 24.45 6.44
N ARG A 685 15.11 25.04 6.98
CA ARG A 685 16.47 24.95 6.47
C ARG A 685 17.39 24.22 7.48
N GLY A 686 18.31 23.40 6.98
CA GLY A 686 19.35 22.76 7.81
C GLY A 686 18.77 21.75 8.83
N LEU A 687 19.25 21.82 10.08
CA LEU A 687 18.88 20.90 11.17
C LEU A 687 17.42 20.99 11.61
N SER A 688 16.69 22.07 11.29
CA SER A 688 15.27 22.18 11.60
C SER A 688 14.41 21.15 10.85
N LYS A 689 14.90 20.64 9.71
CA LYS A 689 14.25 19.52 8.98
C LYS A 689 14.23 18.23 9.80
N LEU A 690 15.24 17.99 10.63
CA LEU A 690 15.28 16.80 11.50
C LEU A 690 14.17 16.83 12.55
N LYS A 691 13.85 18.01 13.11
CA LYS A 691 12.76 18.15 14.09
C LYS A 691 11.37 17.80 13.49
N ILE A 692 11.19 18.01 12.19
CA ILE A 692 9.96 17.66 11.48
C ILE A 692 9.87 16.15 11.18
N LEU A 693 11.03 15.46 11.09
CA LEU A 693 11.07 14.02 10.86
C LEU A 693 10.70 13.21 12.11
N VAL A 694 10.97 13.73 13.31
CA VAL A 694 10.70 12.99 14.56
C VAL A 694 9.23 12.61 14.73
N PRO A 695 8.23 13.50 14.53
CA PRO A 695 6.82 13.13 14.60
C PRO A 695 6.41 12.07 13.59
N LEU A 696 7.12 11.90 12.47
CA LEU A 696 6.81 10.89 11.45
C LEU A 696 7.15 9.47 11.90
N PHE A 697 8.04 9.30 12.90
CA PHE A 697 8.38 7.97 13.42
C PHE A 697 7.25 7.36 14.24
N VAL A 698 6.42 8.17 14.91
CA VAL A 698 5.32 7.66 15.73
C VAL A 698 4.28 6.92 14.87
N PRO A 699 3.74 7.49 13.78
CA PRO A 699 2.86 6.78 12.88
C PRO A 699 3.50 5.53 12.27
N LEU A 700 4.77 5.63 11.86
CA LEU A 700 5.49 4.50 11.27
C LEU A 700 5.61 3.32 12.25
N ILE A 701 5.95 3.60 13.52
CA ILE A 701 6.05 2.58 14.56
C ILE A 701 4.66 1.96 14.83
N LEU A 702 3.62 2.79 14.98
CA LEU A 702 2.27 2.31 15.22
C LEU A 702 1.74 1.46 14.06
N GLN A 703 2.01 1.87 12.82
CA GLN A 703 1.63 1.08 11.64
C GLN A 703 2.45 -0.21 11.56
N THR A 704 3.74 -0.19 11.93
CA THR A 704 4.57 -1.40 11.99
C THR A 704 3.98 -2.42 12.97
N PHE A 705 3.56 -2.00 14.17
CA PHE A 705 2.91 -2.88 15.13
C PHE A 705 1.58 -3.41 14.62
N ARG A 706 0.76 -2.57 13.98
CA ARG A 706 -0.51 -2.99 13.38
C ARG A 706 -0.29 -4.04 12.29
N LYS A 707 0.68 -3.80 11.39
CA LYS A 707 1.03 -4.76 10.33
C LYS A 707 1.61 -6.07 10.87
N ALA A 708 2.35 -6.01 11.98
CA ALA A 708 2.78 -7.22 12.67
C ALA A 708 1.60 -8.04 13.22
N HIS A 709 0.57 -7.38 13.73
CA HIS A 709 -0.67 -8.03 14.17
C HIS A 709 -1.43 -8.68 12.99
N TYR A 710 -1.59 -7.95 11.88
CA TYR A 710 -2.20 -8.51 10.67
C TYR A 710 -1.40 -9.69 10.09
N LEU A 711 -0.07 -9.64 10.17
CA LEU A 711 0.76 -10.77 9.77
C LEU A 711 0.50 -11.99 10.67
N ALA A 712 0.33 -11.79 11.98
CA ALA A 712 -0.04 -12.88 12.88
C ALA A 712 -1.41 -13.48 12.49
N ASP A 713 -2.39 -12.63 12.18
CA ASP A 713 -3.69 -13.08 11.67
C ASP A 713 -3.53 -13.86 10.34
N ALA A 714 -2.69 -13.36 9.43
CA ALA A 714 -2.42 -14.02 8.14
C ALA A 714 -1.74 -15.38 8.32
N LEU A 715 -0.80 -15.50 9.26
CA LEU A 715 -0.15 -16.77 9.60
C LEU A 715 -1.17 -17.76 10.17
N THR A 716 -2.04 -17.29 11.05
CA THR A 716 -3.13 -18.09 11.65
C THR A 716 -4.11 -18.53 10.56
N ALA A 717 -4.50 -17.65 9.63
CA ALA A 717 -5.37 -17.97 8.49
C ALA A 717 -4.76 -19.03 7.55
N ARG A 718 -3.44 -19.21 7.58
CA ARG A 718 -2.70 -20.20 6.81
C ARG A 718 -2.28 -21.41 7.67
N TYR A 719 -2.88 -21.58 8.85
CA TYR A 719 -2.64 -22.70 9.76
C TYR A 719 -1.17 -22.87 10.17
N PHE A 720 -0.44 -21.76 10.30
CA PHE A 720 0.90 -21.78 10.86
C PHE A 720 0.85 -21.82 12.37
N SER A 721 1.24 -22.95 12.95
CA SER A 721 1.31 -23.21 14.40
C SER A 721 2.74 -23.31 14.91
#